data_adac1bf14862b60664c8a74fba512550
#
_entry.id   adac1bf14862b60664c8a74fba512550
#
_cell.length_a   1.000
_cell.length_b   1.000
_cell.length_c   1.000
_cell.angle_alpha   90.00
_cell.angle_beta   90.00
_cell.angle_gamma   90.00
#
_symmetry.space_group_name_H-M   'P 1'
#
loop_
_entity.id
_entity.type
_entity.pdbx_description
1 polymer ?
#
loop_
_entity_poly.entity_id
_entity_poly.type
_entity_poly.pdbx_seq_one_letter_code
_entity_poly.pdbx_strand_id
1 'polypeptide(L)'
;MTRTTKKAAAKLNAAISGAIKRFAPPESLTVDEWADKHRRLSPESSAEAGPWRTKRTPYLEEPMRAFTDPKVHKIVMVAASQVGKSELELNIIGYIIDQDPGSILYVHPTIDDARKFSRLRVAPMIRDSKPLKAKVHDVKAKDSGNTILQKSFPGGMLTLTGSNSASALASTPARYIIGDERDRWATSAGTEGDPWALAEARQATFYNAKAVEVSTPTIKGASNIETSFYQGTQERWCHRCPECGEYSEIVFDAIHFEPEAKRVRGKKVWSLKGGVSWACPACGCLIPEETMRRQPAKWIAENPDAYKKGVRSFWLNAFSSPWTPWEKIVLKFLDAKNDPQRLKVVYNTLLGQLWEDRGDLEDEDTMLTRREDYGTRSDGTPVELPDGVLVLTCGVDTQDNRLEYEVVGHGKYGETWGVVKGYIMGRPDTPEVWQRLDDVVDHVYKFKNGRGLKISITCVDSGGHFTQEVYEACRARVGKRVFAIKGKGGDGIPFVSPPSKVPIRDNKRITCWLYTIGVDAGKATIMANLKVQEPGPKYCHFNRHPDAGYDLNFFNGLLSEKLVLTHTRRGDRWAWEKLPGHNRNEALDCRDYANAGLKIINPDMDAIERRLQGLEEKPKAPQQRRQRQRHNRADAFDDW
;
A
#
# COMPACT_ATOMS: atom_id res chain seq x y z
N MET A 1 -26.14 0.76 -76.19
CA MET A 1 -26.53 1.02 -74.79
C MET A 1 -26.42 2.48 -74.48
N THR A 2 -27.49 3.16 -74.18
CA THR A 2 -27.55 4.58 -73.94
C THR A 2 -26.88 4.93 -72.56
N ARG A 3 -26.42 6.15 -72.43
CA ARG A 3 -25.74 6.69 -71.22
C ARG A 3 -26.62 6.51 -69.96
N THR A 4 -27.94 6.45 -70.14
CA THR A 4 -28.94 6.24 -69.08
C THR A 4 -28.99 4.80 -68.59
N THR A 5 -28.87 3.82 -69.48
CA THR A 5 -28.83 2.39 -69.12
C THR A 5 -27.56 1.99 -68.37
N LYS A 6 -26.42 2.59 -68.72
CA LYS A 6 -25.15 2.41 -67.97
C LYS A 6 -25.22 2.96 -66.54
N LYS A 7 -25.86 4.13 -66.33
CA LYS A 7 -26.08 4.74 -65.03
C LYS A 7 -27.03 3.94 -64.14
N ALA A 8 -28.07 3.38 -64.72
CA ALA A 8 -29.05 2.51 -64.01
C ALA A 8 -28.41 1.19 -63.59
N ALA A 9 -27.62 0.53 -64.46
CA ALA A 9 -26.86 -0.68 -64.16
C ALA A 9 -25.80 -0.46 -63.05
N ALA A 10 -25.10 0.68 -63.06
CA ALA A 10 -24.14 1.03 -61.99
C ALA A 10 -24.83 1.24 -60.64
N LYS A 11 -26.00 1.90 -60.59
CA LYS A 11 -26.82 2.04 -59.37
C LYS A 11 -27.34 0.69 -58.86
N LEU A 12 -27.80 -0.17 -59.73
CA LEU A 12 -28.27 -1.50 -59.39
C LEU A 12 -27.13 -2.38 -58.85
N ASN A 13 -25.97 -2.38 -59.51
CA ASN A 13 -24.81 -3.09 -59.03
C ASN A 13 -24.29 -2.57 -57.67
N ALA A 14 -24.32 -1.24 -57.45
CA ALA A 14 -24.01 -0.67 -56.17
C ALA A 14 -25.01 -1.07 -55.07
N ALA A 15 -26.31 -1.11 -55.41
CA ALA A 15 -27.35 -1.56 -54.47
C ALA A 15 -27.25 -3.07 -54.16
N ILE A 16 -26.99 -3.92 -55.16
CA ILE A 16 -26.76 -5.34 -55.01
C ILE A 16 -25.47 -5.58 -54.19
N SER A 17 -24.38 -4.90 -54.53
CA SER A 17 -23.12 -5.01 -53.73
C SER A 17 -23.31 -4.53 -52.29
N GLY A 18 -24.13 -3.48 -52.10
CA GLY A 18 -24.48 -3.00 -50.75
C GLY A 18 -25.35 -4.03 -49.97
N ALA A 19 -26.28 -4.68 -50.66
CA ALA A 19 -27.07 -5.75 -50.07
C ALA A 19 -26.22 -7.00 -49.72
N ILE A 20 -25.38 -7.45 -50.64
CA ILE A 20 -24.46 -8.58 -50.42
C ILE A 20 -23.50 -8.29 -49.24
N LYS A 21 -22.97 -7.07 -49.14
CA LYS A 21 -22.15 -6.66 -48.00
C LYS A 21 -22.91 -6.68 -46.66
N ARG A 22 -24.22 -6.45 -46.67
CA ARG A 22 -25.05 -6.52 -45.44
C ARG A 22 -25.34 -7.95 -45.01
N PHE A 23 -25.33 -8.89 -45.95
CA PHE A 23 -25.53 -10.34 -45.70
C PHE A 23 -24.21 -11.11 -45.55
N ALA A 24 -23.06 -10.47 -45.87
CA ALA A 24 -21.76 -11.07 -45.58
C ALA A 24 -21.62 -11.27 -44.07
N PRO A 25 -21.17 -12.44 -43.61
CA PRO A 25 -20.87 -12.63 -42.19
C PRO A 25 -19.85 -11.56 -41.76
N PRO A 26 -19.97 -11.02 -40.54
CA PRO A 26 -18.99 -10.08 -40.04
C PRO A 26 -17.60 -10.69 -40.13
N GLU A 27 -16.59 -9.84 -40.40
CA GLU A 27 -15.21 -10.25 -40.46
C GLU A 27 -14.80 -10.86 -39.12
N SER A 28 -14.29 -12.09 -39.13
CA SER A 28 -13.86 -12.77 -37.92
C SER A 28 -12.48 -12.20 -37.49
N LEU A 29 -12.48 -11.24 -36.59
CA LEU A 29 -11.28 -10.61 -36.04
C LEU A 29 -11.00 -11.16 -34.65
N THR A 30 -9.71 -11.22 -34.29
CA THR A 30 -9.32 -11.34 -32.89
C THR A 30 -9.38 -9.98 -32.19
N VAL A 31 -9.28 -9.93 -30.84
CA VAL A 31 -9.37 -8.66 -30.09
C VAL A 31 -8.27 -7.69 -30.50
N ASP A 32 -7.04 -8.17 -30.73
CA ASP A 32 -5.90 -7.34 -31.15
C ASP A 32 -6.10 -6.81 -32.59
N GLU A 33 -6.56 -7.63 -33.53
CA GLU A 33 -6.88 -7.22 -34.89
C GLU A 33 -8.05 -6.20 -34.92
N TRP A 34 -9.08 -6.44 -34.10
CA TRP A 34 -10.17 -5.48 -33.94
C TRP A 34 -9.67 -4.15 -33.40
N ALA A 35 -8.82 -4.20 -32.35
CA ALA A 35 -8.27 -3.01 -31.72
C ALA A 35 -7.40 -2.20 -32.72
N ASP A 36 -6.50 -2.84 -33.45
CA ASP A 36 -5.66 -2.18 -34.46
C ASP A 36 -6.48 -1.53 -35.58
N LYS A 37 -7.60 -2.14 -35.94
CA LYS A 37 -8.48 -1.67 -37.00
C LYS A 37 -9.42 -0.56 -36.57
N HIS A 38 -9.99 -0.64 -35.39
CA HIS A 38 -11.16 0.14 -34.98
C HIS A 38 -10.95 1.04 -33.75
N ARG A 39 -10.04 0.66 -32.86
CA ARG A 39 -9.85 1.35 -31.59
C ARG A 39 -9.08 2.66 -31.78
N ARG A 40 -9.56 3.72 -31.13
CA ARG A 40 -8.87 5.01 -31.06
C ARG A 40 -8.69 5.42 -29.62
N LEU A 41 -7.47 5.86 -29.29
CA LEU A 41 -7.10 6.42 -28.01
C LEU A 41 -7.49 7.88 -27.97
N SER A 42 -8.24 8.27 -26.94
CA SER A 42 -8.66 9.65 -26.73
C SER A 42 -7.52 10.50 -26.15
N PRO A 43 -7.33 11.74 -26.59
CA PRO A 43 -6.36 12.66 -25.99
C PRO A 43 -6.66 13.00 -24.53
N GLU A 44 -7.90 12.83 -24.08
CA GLU A 44 -8.32 13.05 -22.69
C GLU A 44 -7.83 11.94 -21.75
N SER A 45 -7.57 10.74 -22.28
CA SER A 45 -7.29 9.53 -21.47
C SER A 45 -5.96 8.85 -21.81
N SER A 46 -5.27 9.30 -22.85
CA SER A 46 -4.01 8.69 -23.29
C SER A 46 -2.96 9.74 -23.63
N ALA A 47 -1.72 9.49 -23.24
CA ALA A 47 -0.57 10.29 -23.64
C ALA A 47 -0.25 10.16 -25.14
N GLU A 48 -0.61 9.02 -25.75
CA GLU A 48 -0.42 8.74 -27.17
C GLU A 48 -1.79 8.65 -27.85
N ALA A 49 -2.42 9.80 -28.12
CA ALA A 49 -3.74 9.86 -28.78
C ALA A 49 -3.67 9.41 -30.24
N GLY A 50 -4.74 8.74 -30.72
CA GLY A 50 -4.84 8.32 -32.11
C GLY A 50 -5.26 6.86 -32.27
N PRO A 51 -4.96 6.21 -33.42
CA PRO A 51 -5.26 4.80 -33.61
C PRO A 51 -4.47 3.93 -32.65
N TRP A 52 -5.13 2.92 -32.07
CA TRP A 52 -4.44 1.86 -31.31
C TRP A 52 -3.43 1.13 -32.21
N ARG A 53 -2.34 0.69 -31.62
CA ARG A 53 -1.34 -0.13 -32.29
C ARG A 53 -0.79 -1.17 -31.32
N THR A 54 -1.19 -2.42 -31.48
CA THR A 54 -0.75 -3.55 -30.65
C THR A 54 0.77 -3.70 -30.63
N LYS A 55 1.44 -3.37 -31.73
CA LYS A 55 2.93 -3.38 -31.81
C LYS A 55 3.61 -2.41 -30.82
N ARG A 56 2.90 -1.41 -30.28
CA ARG A 56 3.44 -0.50 -29.26
C ARG A 56 3.58 -1.18 -27.89
N THR A 57 2.69 -2.16 -27.64
CA THR A 57 2.62 -2.97 -26.41
C THR A 57 2.47 -4.45 -26.77
N PRO A 58 3.49 -5.07 -27.39
CA PRO A 58 3.38 -6.41 -27.97
C PRO A 58 3.02 -7.49 -26.96
N TYR A 59 3.33 -7.26 -25.68
CA TYR A 59 2.95 -8.16 -24.59
C TYR A 59 1.43 -8.23 -24.34
N LEU A 60 0.61 -7.32 -24.90
CA LEU A 60 -0.85 -7.37 -24.78
C LEU A 60 -1.50 -8.20 -25.91
N GLU A 61 -0.75 -8.56 -26.95
CA GLU A 61 -1.25 -9.29 -28.11
C GLU A 61 -1.84 -10.65 -27.70
N GLU A 62 -1.04 -11.48 -27.04
CA GLU A 62 -1.48 -12.82 -26.60
C GLU A 62 -2.61 -12.80 -25.56
N PRO A 63 -2.62 -11.93 -24.52
CA PRO A 63 -3.79 -11.77 -23.65
C PRO A 63 -5.07 -11.36 -24.40
N MET A 64 -4.98 -10.51 -25.41
CA MET A 64 -6.11 -10.15 -26.28
C MET A 64 -6.59 -11.33 -27.13
N ARG A 65 -5.66 -12.08 -27.75
CA ARG A 65 -5.99 -13.29 -28.53
C ARG A 65 -6.60 -14.40 -27.69
N ALA A 66 -6.12 -14.55 -26.45
CA ALA A 66 -6.67 -15.52 -25.52
C ALA A 66 -8.18 -15.30 -25.27
N PHE A 67 -8.66 -14.06 -25.36
CA PHE A 67 -10.09 -13.78 -25.21
C PHE A 67 -10.92 -14.35 -26.36
N THR A 68 -10.41 -14.36 -27.58
CA THR A 68 -11.09 -14.93 -28.75
C THR A 68 -10.90 -16.44 -28.91
N ASP A 69 -9.97 -17.04 -28.19
CA ASP A 69 -9.76 -18.48 -28.21
C ASP A 69 -10.96 -19.20 -27.58
N PRO A 70 -11.70 -20.07 -28.32
CA PRO A 70 -12.87 -20.76 -27.80
C PRO A 70 -12.56 -21.74 -26.66
N LYS A 71 -11.30 -22.18 -26.52
CA LYS A 71 -10.86 -23.08 -25.44
C LYS A 71 -10.61 -22.34 -24.14
N VAL A 72 -10.39 -21.04 -24.18
CA VAL A 72 -10.06 -20.23 -23.00
C VAL A 72 -11.32 -19.61 -22.43
N HIS A 73 -11.64 -19.91 -21.19
CA HIS A 73 -12.77 -19.31 -20.47
C HIS A 73 -12.33 -18.32 -19.37
N LYS A 74 -11.07 -18.40 -18.94
CA LYS A 74 -10.54 -17.48 -17.90
C LYS A 74 -9.16 -16.94 -18.30
N ILE A 75 -9.01 -15.62 -18.16
CA ILE A 75 -7.76 -14.90 -18.40
C ILE A 75 -7.40 -14.15 -17.12
N VAL A 76 -6.16 -14.32 -16.67
CA VAL A 76 -5.63 -13.64 -15.48
C VAL A 76 -4.42 -12.82 -15.89
N MET A 77 -4.40 -11.52 -15.56
CA MET A 77 -3.30 -10.61 -15.86
C MET A 77 -2.78 -9.95 -14.58
N VAL A 78 -1.67 -10.45 -14.08
CA VAL A 78 -0.90 -9.79 -13.03
C VAL A 78 0.09 -8.83 -13.69
N ALA A 79 -0.01 -7.54 -13.41
CA ALA A 79 0.87 -6.62 -14.09
C ALA A 79 1.21 -5.36 -13.26
N ALA A 80 2.42 -4.85 -13.47
CA ALA A 80 2.84 -3.57 -12.94
C ALA A 80 1.91 -2.42 -13.37
N SER A 81 2.02 -1.28 -12.73
CA SER A 81 1.27 -0.09 -13.11
C SER A 81 1.79 0.48 -14.44
N GLN A 82 0.91 1.16 -15.18
CA GLN A 82 1.26 1.88 -16.42
C GLN A 82 1.82 0.98 -17.55
N VAL A 83 1.41 -0.28 -17.61
CA VAL A 83 1.77 -1.20 -18.72
C VAL A 83 0.59 -1.49 -19.66
N GLY A 84 -0.53 -0.78 -19.51
CA GLY A 84 -1.68 -0.90 -20.43
C GLY A 84 -2.77 -1.86 -19.97
N LYS A 85 -2.84 -2.26 -18.69
CA LYS A 85 -3.92 -3.11 -18.14
C LYS A 85 -5.32 -2.66 -18.55
N SER A 86 -5.65 -1.41 -18.25
CA SER A 86 -6.98 -0.88 -18.57
C SER A 86 -7.25 -0.76 -20.07
N GLU A 87 -6.21 -0.67 -20.92
CA GLU A 87 -6.39 -0.69 -22.37
C GLU A 87 -6.71 -2.11 -22.88
N LEU A 88 -6.12 -3.17 -22.27
CA LEU A 88 -6.50 -4.55 -22.52
C LEU A 88 -8.00 -4.75 -22.27
N GLU A 89 -8.49 -4.32 -21.11
CA GLU A 89 -9.90 -4.43 -20.73
C GLU A 89 -10.81 -3.64 -21.66
N LEU A 90 -10.44 -2.41 -22.02
CA LEU A 90 -11.18 -1.57 -22.95
C LEU A 90 -11.23 -2.16 -24.36
N ASN A 91 -10.14 -2.78 -24.85
CA ASN A 91 -10.11 -3.45 -26.14
C ASN A 91 -11.04 -4.67 -26.15
N ILE A 92 -11.04 -5.45 -25.06
CA ILE A 92 -11.98 -6.59 -24.89
C ILE A 92 -13.42 -6.08 -24.86
N ILE A 93 -13.73 -5.04 -24.09
CA ILE A 93 -15.09 -4.46 -24.04
C ILE A 93 -15.51 -3.97 -25.43
N GLY A 94 -14.63 -3.25 -26.12
CA GLY A 94 -14.92 -2.76 -27.48
C GLY A 94 -15.19 -3.88 -28.47
N TYR A 95 -14.39 -4.94 -28.41
CA TYR A 95 -14.60 -6.16 -29.21
C TYR A 95 -15.93 -6.82 -28.91
N ILE A 96 -16.29 -7.01 -27.64
CA ILE A 96 -17.58 -7.60 -27.24
C ILE A 96 -18.73 -6.78 -27.80
N ILE A 97 -18.72 -5.46 -27.66
CA ILE A 97 -19.80 -4.60 -28.15
C ILE A 97 -19.94 -4.70 -29.67
N ASP A 98 -18.86 -4.86 -30.40
CA ASP A 98 -18.87 -4.81 -31.88
C ASP A 98 -18.97 -6.19 -32.53
N GLN A 99 -18.24 -7.21 -32.05
CA GLN A 99 -18.06 -8.48 -32.74
C GLN A 99 -18.77 -9.66 -32.07
N ASP A 100 -18.82 -9.72 -30.73
CA ASP A 100 -19.42 -10.85 -30.00
C ASP A 100 -20.32 -10.35 -28.86
N PRO A 101 -21.47 -9.72 -29.20
CA PRO A 101 -22.31 -9.05 -28.22
C PRO A 101 -22.88 -9.99 -27.17
N GLY A 102 -22.87 -9.53 -25.92
CA GLY A 102 -23.41 -10.22 -24.76
C GLY A 102 -23.41 -9.31 -23.53
N SER A 103 -24.01 -9.79 -22.44
CA SER A 103 -24.02 -9.05 -21.17
C SER A 103 -22.62 -9.05 -20.53
N ILE A 104 -22.15 -7.88 -20.16
CA ILE A 104 -20.85 -7.64 -19.52
C ILE A 104 -21.08 -7.13 -18.11
N LEU A 105 -20.50 -7.80 -17.11
CA LEU A 105 -20.38 -7.30 -15.75
C LEU A 105 -18.93 -6.86 -15.53
N TYR A 106 -18.73 -5.55 -15.35
CA TYR A 106 -17.41 -4.98 -15.11
C TYR A 106 -17.33 -4.50 -13.67
N VAL A 107 -16.47 -5.14 -12.89
CA VAL A 107 -16.37 -4.92 -11.44
C VAL A 107 -15.08 -4.17 -11.09
N HIS A 108 -15.23 -3.09 -10.37
CA HIS A 108 -14.13 -2.28 -9.81
C HIS A 108 -14.04 -2.44 -8.28
N PRO A 109 -12.95 -1.99 -7.63
CA PRO A 109 -12.88 -2.00 -6.17
C PRO A 109 -14.06 -1.29 -5.51
N THR A 110 -14.40 -0.10 -6.00
CA THR A 110 -15.53 0.70 -5.48
C THR A 110 -16.45 1.18 -6.60
N ILE A 111 -17.70 1.52 -6.23
CA ILE A 111 -18.68 2.10 -7.17
C ILE A 111 -18.22 3.46 -7.72
N ASP A 112 -17.45 4.22 -6.95
CA ASP A 112 -16.93 5.52 -7.38
C ASP A 112 -15.81 5.36 -8.40
N ASP A 113 -14.98 4.32 -8.28
CA ASP A 113 -13.99 3.97 -9.31
C ASP A 113 -14.68 3.53 -10.60
N ALA A 114 -15.74 2.73 -10.50
CA ALA A 114 -16.58 2.36 -11.64
C ALA A 114 -17.17 3.58 -12.36
N ARG A 115 -17.69 4.58 -11.60
CA ARG A 115 -18.19 5.85 -12.16
C ARG A 115 -17.11 6.67 -12.85
N LYS A 116 -15.93 6.79 -12.23
CA LYS A 116 -14.78 7.49 -12.82
C LYS A 116 -14.33 6.81 -14.11
N PHE A 117 -14.17 5.49 -14.07
CA PHE A 117 -13.76 4.71 -15.23
C PHE A 117 -14.75 4.85 -16.40
N SER A 118 -16.05 4.75 -16.12
CA SER A 118 -17.09 4.94 -17.12
C SER A 118 -16.99 6.30 -17.82
N ARG A 119 -16.79 7.37 -17.03
CA ARG A 119 -16.72 8.75 -17.58
C ARG A 119 -15.42 9.02 -18.32
N LEU A 120 -14.29 8.61 -17.74
CA LEU A 120 -12.96 9.02 -18.19
C LEU A 120 -12.35 8.05 -19.22
N ARG A 121 -12.84 6.82 -19.32
CA ARG A 121 -12.27 5.78 -20.18
C ARG A 121 -13.28 5.19 -21.14
N VAL A 122 -14.41 4.66 -20.65
CA VAL A 122 -15.42 3.99 -21.50
C VAL A 122 -16.12 4.99 -22.41
N ALA A 123 -16.59 6.11 -21.89
CA ALA A 123 -17.31 7.10 -22.70
C ALA A 123 -16.45 7.72 -23.83
N PRO A 124 -15.19 8.13 -23.61
CA PRO A 124 -14.30 8.56 -24.68
C PRO A 124 -14.01 7.45 -25.70
N MET A 125 -13.80 6.19 -25.25
CA MET A 125 -13.62 5.05 -26.15
C MET A 125 -14.79 4.88 -27.11
N ILE A 126 -16.02 4.90 -26.60
CA ILE A 126 -17.24 4.75 -27.39
C ILE A 126 -17.37 5.92 -28.39
N ARG A 127 -17.14 7.15 -27.94
CA ARG A 127 -17.23 8.36 -28.76
C ARG A 127 -16.26 8.35 -29.95
N ASP A 128 -15.01 7.92 -29.70
CA ASP A 128 -13.91 8.07 -30.66
C ASP A 128 -13.72 6.85 -31.56
N SER A 129 -14.30 5.69 -31.23
CA SER A 129 -14.27 4.47 -32.03
C SER A 129 -15.55 4.34 -32.86
N LYS A 130 -15.43 4.47 -34.19
CA LYS A 130 -16.60 4.52 -35.11
C LYS A 130 -17.62 3.39 -34.92
N PRO A 131 -17.24 2.08 -34.85
CA PRO A 131 -18.23 1.01 -34.71
C PRO A 131 -18.95 1.08 -33.37
N LEU A 132 -18.26 1.49 -32.29
CA LEU A 132 -18.86 1.60 -30.96
C LEU A 132 -19.86 2.78 -30.91
N LYS A 133 -19.50 3.91 -31.46
CA LYS A 133 -20.40 5.08 -31.58
C LYS A 133 -21.68 4.75 -32.35
N ALA A 134 -21.62 3.86 -33.32
CA ALA A 134 -22.78 3.45 -34.09
C ALA A 134 -23.74 2.52 -33.32
N LYS A 135 -23.23 1.79 -32.32
CA LYS A 135 -23.99 0.77 -31.57
C LYS A 135 -24.44 1.23 -30.18
N VAL A 136 -23.69 2.14 -29.55
CA VAL A 136 -24.00 2.64 -28.21
C VAL A 136 -24.49 4.08 -28.29
N HIS A 137 -25.77 4.29 -27.97
CA HIS A 137 -26.38 5.62 -28.00
C HIS A 137 -25.88 6.50 -26.83
N ASP A 138 -25.89 7.82 -27.04
CA ASP A 138 -25.48 8.79 -26.01
C ASP A 138 -26.47 8.77 -24.82
N VAL A 139 -25.96 8.93 -23.60
CA VAL A 139 -26.73 9.02 -22.34
C VAL A 139 -27.81 10.13 -22.40
N LYS A 140 -27.59 11.17 -23.20
CA LYS A 140 -28.51 12.30 -23.35
C LYS A 140 -29.68 12.05 -24.32
N ALA A 141 -29.69 10.96 -25.06
CA ALA A 141 -30.82 10.61 -25.92
C ALA A 141 -32.01 10.19 -25.07
N LYS A 142 -33.19 10.79 -25.27
CA LYS A 142 -34.42 10.58 -24.44
C LYS A 142 -34.85 9.11 -24.31
N ASP A 143 -34.47 8.24 -25.25
CA ASP A 143 -34.87 6.82 -25.32
C ASP A 143 -33.70 5.85 -25.13
N SER A 144 -32.51 6.31 -24.70
CA SER A 144 -31.33 5.44 -24.73
C SER A 144 -31.27 4.38 -23.62
N GLY A 145 -31.98 4.56 -22.51
CA GLY A 145 -31.85 3.69 -21.32
C GLY A 145 -30.46 3.68 -20.71
N ASN A 146 -29.53 4.46 -21.26
CA ASN A 146 -28.13 4.48 -20.85
C ASN A 146 -27.89 5.40 -19.66
N THR A 147 -27.15 4.91 -18.69
CA THR A 147 -26.69 5.64 -17.48
C THR A 147 -25.17 5.73 -17.44
N ILE A 148 -24.64 6.34 -16.40
CA ILE A 148 -23.19 6.34 -16.16
C ILE A 148 -22.68 4.90 -15.97
N LEU A 149 -23.42 4.06 -15.26
CA LEU A 149 -23.00 2.70 -14.90
C LEU A 149 -23.54 1.62 -15.84
N GLN A 150 -24.43 1.96 -16.79
CA GLN A 150 -24.99 1.02 -17.75
C GLN A 150 -24.92 1.58 -19.16
N LYS A 151 -24.52 0.74 -20.11
CA LYS A 151 -24.45 1.03 -21.53
C LYS A 151 -25.10 -0.11 -22.32
N SER A 152 -26.26 0.15 -22.87
CA SER A 152 -26.97 -0.79 -23.72
C SER A 152 -26.47 -0.70 -25.17
N PHE A 153 -26.37 -1.84 -25.82
CA PHE A 153 -26.02 -1.98 -27.23
C PHE A 153 -26.75 -3.18 -27.84
N PRO A 154 -26.88 -3.26 -29.15
CA PRO A 154 -27.57 -4.41 -29.79
C PRO A 154 -26.94 -5.74 -29.37
N GLY A 155 -27.74 -6.62 -28.76
CA GLY A 155 -27.33 -7.94 -28.29
C GLY A 155 -26.69 -8.01 -26.91
N GLY A 156 -26.58 -6.87 -26.17
CA GLY A 156 -25.99 -6.90 -24.83
C GLY A 156 -26.08 -5.60 -24.04
N MET A 157 -25.51 -5.63 -22.86
CA MET A 157 -25.40 -4.49 -21.94
C MET A 157 -24.10 -4.57 -21.15
N LEU A 158 -23.38 -3.45 -21.05
CA LEU A 158 -22.27 -3.28 -20.12
C LEU A 158 -22.80 -2.69 -18.82
N THR A 159 -22.61 -3.39 -17.71
CA THR A 159 -22.91 -2.94 -16.35
C THR A 159 -21.62 -2.79 -15.57
N LEU A 160 -21.37 -1.59 -15.02
CA LEU A 160 -20.22 -1.31 -14.17
C LEU A 160 -20.67 -1.26 -12.70
N THR A 161 -19.92 -1.88 -11.80
CA THR A 161 -20.26 -1.93 -10.36
C THR A 161 -19.02 -1.94 -9.49
N GLY A 162 -19.21 -1.81 -8.17
CA GLY A 162 -18.17 -2.00 -7.16
C GLY A 162 -18.23 -3.38 -6.52
N SER A 163 -17.08 -3.90 -6.10
CA SER A 163 -16.96 -5.22 -5.46
C SER A 163 -17.70 -5.34 -4.13
N ASN A 164 -17.99 -4.23 -3.48
CA ASN A 164 -18.74 -4.18 -2.21
C ASN A 164 -20.26 -4.18 -2.36
N SER A 165 -20.78 -4.21 -3.62
CA SER A 165 -22.23 -4.17 -3.89
C SER A 165 -22.77 -5.56 -4.17
N ALA A 166 -23.12 -6.32 -3.13
CA ALA A 166 -23.65 -7.67 -3.22
C ALA A 166 -24.87 -7.75 -4.17
N SER A 167 -25.83 -6.84 -4.04
CA SER A 167 -27.03 -6.81 -4.87
C SER A 167 -26.71 -6.61 -6.36
N ALA A 168 -25.74 -5.77 -6.71
CA ALA A 168 -25.35 -5.56 -8.09
C ALA A 168 -24.60 -6.77 -8.68
N LEU A 169 -23.77 -7.44 -7.88
CA LEU A 169 -23.07 -8.66 -8.27
C LEU A 169 -24.02 -9.84 -8.44
N ALA A 170 -25.13 -9.88 -7.68
CA ALA A 170 -26.09 -10.98 -7.69
C ALA A 170 -27.26 -10.79 -8.67
N SER A 171 -27.50 -9.58 -9.19
CA SER A 171 -28.78 -9.27 -9.87
C SER A 171 -28.82 -9.56 -11.36
N THR A 172 -27.68 -9.62 -12.06
CA THR A 172 -27.69 -9.63 -13.53
C THR A 172 -26.90 -10.82 -14.09
N PRO A 173 -27.52 -11.71 -14.89
CA PRO A 173 -26.77 -12.72 -15.64
C PRO A 173 -25.75 -12.06 -16.56
N ALA A 174 -24.51 -12.54 -16.52
CA ALA A 174 -23.42 -11.98 -17.29
C ALA A 174 -22.67 -13.08 -18.05
N ARG A 175 -22.59 -12.95 -19.38
CA ARG A 175 -21.73 -13.81 -20.20
C ARG A 175 -20.26 -13.49 -20.00
N TYR A 176 -19.95 -12.21 -19.83
CA TYR A 176 -18.59 -11.71 -19.65
C TYR A 176 -18.45 -11.05 -18.30
N ILE A 177 -17.41 -11.46 -17.55
CA ILE A 177 -17.02 -10.80 -16.29
C ILE A 177 -15.64 -10.24 -16.47
N ILE A 178 -15.45 -8.97 -16.11
CA ILE A 178 -14.15 -8.31 -16.09
C ILE A 178 -13.96 -7.73 -14.70
N GLY A 179 -12.88 -8.11 -14.01
CA GLY A 179 -12.52 -7.63 -12.69
C GLY A 179 -11.22 -6.84 -12.73
N ASP A 180 -11.32 -5.51 -12.51
CA ASP A 180 -10.18 -4.61 -12.45
C ASP A 180 -9.69 -4.45 -11.03
N GLU A 181 -8.37 -4.40 -10.85
CA GLU A 181 -7.67 -4.27 -9.57
C GLU A 181 -8.19 -5.25 -8.49
N ARG A 182 -8.25 -6.55 -8.85
CA ARG A 182 -8.81 -7.65 -8.05
C ARG A 182 -8.29 -7.70 -6.61
N ASP A 183 -7.01 -7.38 -6.39
CA ASP A 183 -6.38 -7.37 -5.06
C ASP A 183 -6.84 -6.21 -4.16
N ARG A 184 -7.57 -5.25 -4.72
CA ARG A 184 -8.13 -4.11 -3.97
C ARG A 184 -9.61 -4.28 -3.67
N TRP A 185 -10.19 -5.42 -4.01
CA TRP A 185 -11.59 -5.69 -3.74
C TRP A 185 -11.83 -5.93 -2.26
N ALA A 186 -13.06 -5.68 -1.83
CA ALA A 186 -13.51 -6.08 -0.51
C ALA A 186 -13.38 -7.61 -0.35
N THR A 187 -13.01 -8.07 0.84
CA THR A 187 -12.94 -9.51 1.15
C THR A 187 -14.31 -10.18 1.15
N SER A 188 -15.37 -9.39 1.36
CA SER A 188 -16.75 -9.85 1.29
C SER A 188 -17.65 -8.75 0.73
N ALA A 189 -18.56 -9.10 -0.17
CA ALA A 189 -19.64 -8.22 -0.62
C ALA A 189 -20.74 -8.19 0.44
N GLY A 190 -20.61 -7.26 1.38
CA GLY A 190 -21.49 -7.20 2.55
C GLY A 190 -21.40 -8.49 3.37
N THR A 191 -22.53 -9.20 3.53
CA THR A 191 -22.63 -10.49 4.24
C THR A 191 -22.66 -11.71 3.32
N GLU A 192 -22.59 -11.52 1.99
CA GLU A 192 -22.83 -12.60 1.01
C GLU A 192 -21.58 -13.37 0.58
N GLY A 193 -20.39 -12.97 1.03
CA GLY A 193 -19.13 -13.69 0.78
C GLY A 193 -18.28 -13.08 -0.34
N ASP A 194 -17.38 -13.90 -0.93
CA ASP A 194 -16.41 -13.43 -1.93
C ASP A 194 -17.10 -12.80 -3.15
N PRO A 195 -16.79 -11.53 -3.47
CA PRO A 195 -17.38 -10.83 -4.60
C PRO A 195 -17.12 -11.48 -5.96
N TRP A 196 -15.97 -12.15 -6.12
CA TRP A 196 -15.66 -12.84 -7.37
C TRP A 196 -16.52 -14.08 -7.56
N ALA A 197 -16.66 -14.89 -6.52
CA ALA A 197 -17.53 -16.07 -6.57
C ALA A 197 -19.01 -15.70 -6.84
N LEU A 198 -19.48 -14.58 -6.27
CA LEU A 198 -20.82 -14.06 -6.55
C LEU A 198 -20.97 -13.64 -8.02
N ALA A 199 -19.97 -12.99 -8.60
CA ALA A 199 -19.98 -12.62 -10.01
C ALA A 199 -19.92 -13.87 -10.91
N GLU A 200 -19.01 -14.83 -10.66
CA GLU A 200 -18.86 -16.06 -11.44
C GLU A 200 -20.17 -16.89 -11.45
N ALA A 201 -20.91 -16.92 -10.35
CA ALA A 201 -22.21 -17.59 -10.30
C ALA A 201 -23.21 -17.05 -11.33
N ARG A 202 -23.03 -15.82 -11.84
CA ARG A 202 -23.89 -15.21 -12.90
C ARG A 202 -23.60 -15.77 -14.28
N GLN A 203 -22.51 -16.49 -14.46
CA GLN A 203 -22.12 -17.12 -15.73
C GLN A 203 -22.71 -18.52 -15.93
N ALA A 204 -23.29 -19.12 -14.90
CA ALA A 204 -23.72 -20.52 -14.90
C ALA A 204 -24.66 -20.94 -16.07
N THR A 205 -25.40 -19.99 -16.65
CA THR A 205 -26.29 -20.23 -17.78
C THR A 205 -25.64 -20.10 -19.16
N PHE A 206 -24.40 -19.63 -19.22
CA PHE A 206 -23.69 -19.36 -20.47
C PHE A 206 -22.60 -20.40 -20.71
N TYR A 207 -22.77 -21.29 -21.68
CA TYR A 207 -21.76 -22.30 -22.04
C TYR A 207 -20.45 -21.71 -22.60
N ASN A 208 -20.53 -20.49 -23.13
CA ASN A 208 -19.43 -19.74 -23.73
C ASN A 208 -19.02 -18.50 -22.87
N ALA A 209 -19.24 -18.61 -21.59
CA ALA A 209 -18.83 -17.55 -20.64
C ALA A 209 -17.33 -17.33 -20.65
N LYS A 210 -16.92 -16.07 -20.43
CA LYS A 210 -15.51 -15.70 -20.25
C LYS A 210 -15.33 -14.75 -19.08
N ALA A 211 -14.24 -14.98 -18.33
CA ALA A 211 -13.86 -14.19 -17.20
C ALA A 211 -12.45 -13.61 -17.41
N VAL A 212 -12.26 -12.35 -17.04
CA VAL A 212 -10.97 -11.65 -17.12
C VAL A 212 -10.68 -11.02 -15.76
N GLU A 213 -9.59 -11.42 -15.12
CA GLU A 213 -9.11 -10.82 -13.88
C GLU A 213 -7.83 -10.03 -14.15
N VAL A 214 -7.81 -8.77 -13.74
CA VAL A 214 -6.63 -7.91 -13.89
C VAL A 214 -6.30 -7.26 -12.56
N SER A 215 -5.04 -7.26 -12.17
CA SER A 215 -4.60 -6.56 -10.96
C SER A 215 -3.11 -6.24 -10.96
N THR A 216 -2.75 -5.24 -10.18
CA THR A 216 -1.42 -5.06 -9.64
C THR A 216 -1.28 -5.99 -8.43
N PRO A 217 -0.19 -6.78 -8.30
CA PRO A 217 -0.02 -7.68 -7.16
C PRO A 217 0.18 -6.89 -5.87
N THR A 218 -0.22 -7.47 -4.72
CA THR A 218 -0.12 -6.81 -3.41
C THR A 218 0.82 -7.55 -2.46
N ILE A 219 0.31 -8.35 -1.56
CA ILE A 219 1.08 -9.03 -0.51
C ILE A 219 1.08 -10.54 -0.81
N LYS A 220 2.25 -11.17 -0.75
CA LYS A 220 2.41 -12.61 -0.97
C LYS A 220 1.56 -13.42 0.02
N GLY A 221 0.85 -14.39 -0.51
CA GLY A 221 -0.05 -15.25 0.27
C GLY A 221 -1.40 -14.62 0.63
N ALA A 222 -1.59 -13.30 0.43
CA ALA A 222 -2.86 -12.60 0.61
C ALA A 222 -3.43 -12.04 -0.70
N SER A 223 -2.68 -12.15 -1.78
CA SER A 223 -3.06 -11.65 -3.09
C SER A 223 -4.03 -12.61 -3.78
N ASN A 224 -5.24 -12.13 -4.09
CA ASN A 224 -6.23 -12.91 -4.82
C ASN A 224 -5.78 -13.18 -6.25
N ILE A 225 -5.16 -12.17 -6.91
CA ILE A 225 -4.69 -12.32 -8.28
C ILE A 225 -3.51 -13.29 -8.37
N GLU A 226 -2.67 -13.39 -7.33
CA GLU A 226 -1.62 -14.41 -7.22
C GLU A 226 -2.22 -15.81 -7.25
N THR A 227 -3.23 -16.05 -6.42
CA THR A 227 -3.94 -17.35 -6.37
C THR A 227 -4.53 -17.71 -7.73
N SER A 228 -5.19 -16.77 -8.40
CA SER A 228 -5.74 -16.97 -9.74
C SER A 228 -4.64 -17.22 -10.79
N PHE A 229 -3.49 -16.55 -10.68
CA PHE A 229 -2.36 -16.74 -11.59
C PHE A 229 -1.81 -18.17 -11.53
N TYR A 230 -1.62 -18.70 -10.33
CA TYR A 230 -1.09 -20.07 -10.16
C TYR A 230 -2.05 -21.16 -10.59
N GLN A 231 -3.34 -20.87 -10.75
CA GLN A 231 -4.32 -21.78 -11.33
C GLN A 231 -4.23 -21.86 -12.87
N GLY A 232 -3.59 -20.90 -13.52
CA GLY A 232 -3.47 -20.77 -14.96
C GLY A 232 -2.13 -21.26 -15.53
N THR A 233 -1.85 -20.83 -16.75
CA THR A 233 -0.65 -21.22 -17.52
C THR A 233 0.66 -20.63 -16.97
N GLN A 234 0.61 -19.64 -16.09
CA GLN A 234 1.78 -19.01 -15.44
C GLN A 234 2.79 -18.46 -16.46
N GLU A 235 2.30 -17.68 -17.41
CA GLU A 235 3.12 -17.16 -18.51
C GLU A 235 3.93 -15.94 -18.06
N ARG A 236 5.24 -15.93 -18.46
CA ARG A 236 6.19 -14.83 -18.23
C ARG A 236 6.59 -14.19 -19.54
N TRP A 237 6.74 -12.86 -19.57
CA TRP A 237 7.19 -12.15 -20.77
C TRP A 237 8.70 -12.18 -20.87
N CYS A 238 9.25 -13.01 -21.76
CA CYS A 238 10.65 -13.30 -21.90
C CYS A 238 11.23 -12.66 -23.16
N HIS A 239 12.36 -11.98 -23.01
CA HIS A 239 13.12 -11.37 -24.11
C HIS A 239 14.27 -12.27 -24.52
N ARG A 240 14.57 -12.29 -25.83
CA ARG A 240 15.67 -13.06 -26.37
C ARG A 240 17.01 -12.35 -26.06
N CYS A 241 17.97 -13.08 -25.49
CA CYS A 241 19.32 -12.57 -25.36
C CYS A 241 19.97 -12.46 -26.74
N PRO A 242 20.55 -11.30 -27.13
CA PRO A 242 21.23 -11.17 -28.44
C PRO A 242 22.48 -12.02 -28.56
N GLU A 243 23.16 -12.35 -27.45
CA GLU A 243 24.41 -13.08 -27.43
C GLU A 243 24.22 -14.60 -27.49
N CYS A 244 23.44 -15.18 -26.59
CA CYS A 244 23.25 -16.63 -26.52
C CYS A 244 21.94 -17.13 -27.14
N GLY A 245 21.01 -16.25 -27.45
CA GLY A 245 19.70 -16.60 -28.03
C GLY A 245 18.65 -17.11 -27.08
N GLU A 246 18.96 -17.33 -25.80
CA GLU A 246 18.02 -17.80 -24.79
C GLU A 246 16.99 -16.71 -24.41
N TYR A 247 15.79 -17.17 -24.06
CA TYR A 247 14.70 -16.30 -23.65
C TYR A 247 14.57 -16.27 -22.14
N SER A 248 14.62 -15.07 -21.56
CA SER A 248 14.47 -14.89 -20.10
C SER A 248 13.63 -13.65 -19.77
N GLU A 249 12.96 -13.70 -18.63
CA GLU A 249 12.27 -12.53 -18.08
C GLU A 249 13.30 -11.50 -17.61
N ILE A 250 13.04 -10.22 -17.86
CA ILE A 250 13.84 -9.13 -17.30
C ILE A 250 13.32 -8.85 -15.89
N VAL A 251 14.07 -9.28 -14.88
CA VAL A 251 13.78 -9.08 -13.47
C VAL A 251 14.77 -8.11 -12.83
N PHE A 252 14.37 -7.46 -11.73
CA PHE A 252 15.19 -6.44 -11.08
C PHE A 252 16.56 -6.98 -10.63
N ASP A 253 16.62 -8.20 -10.12
CA ASP A 253 17.84 -8.83 -9.61
C ASP A 253 18.91 -9.07 -10.72
N ALA A 254 18.49 -9.10 -11.99
CA ALA A 254 19.36 -9.18 -13.15
C ALA A 254 19.73 -7.80 -13.73
N ILE A 255 19.32 -6.70 -13.10
CA ILE A 255 19.62 -5.35 -13.55
C ILE A 255 20.91 -4.84 -12.91
N HIS A 256 21.87 -4.47 -13.73
CA HIS A 256 23.15 -3.89 -13.34
C HIS A 256 23.15 -2.37 -13.51
N PHE A 257 23.60 -1.67 -12.46
CA PHE A 257 23.72 -0.22 -12.41
C PHE A 257 24.74 0.21 -11.35
N GLU A 258 25.38 1.37 -11.53
CA GLU A 258 26.30 1.96 -10.56
C GLU A 258 25.63 3.18 -9.88
N PRO A 259 25.19 3.07 -8.61
CA PRO A 259 24.52 4.17 -7.93
C PRO A 259 25.54 5.21 -7.44
N GLU A 260 25.28 6.48 -7.69
CA GLU A 260 26.00 7.62 -7.16
C GLU A 260 25.05 8.46 -6.28
N ALA A 261 25.49 8.79 -5.05
CA ALA A 261 24.71 9.62 -4.14
C ALA A 261 25.35 11.00 -3.99
N LYS A 262 24.57 12.05 -4.25
CA LYS A 262 24.95 13.45 -3.99
C LYS A 262 24.04 14.05 -2.93
N ARG A 263 24.58 14.92 -2.06
CA ARG A 263 23.77 15.70 -1.14
C ARG A 263 23.44 17.05 -1.76
N VAL A 264 22.14 17.29 -1.98
CA VAL A 264 21.64 18.58 -2.49
C VAL A 264 20.71 19.15 -1.41
N ARG A 265 21.07 20.32 -0.87
CA ARG A 265 20.32 20.98 0.23
C ARG A 265 20.04 20.03 1.42
N GLY A 266 21.04 19.24 1.83
CA GLY A 266 20.93 18.29 2.95
C GLY A 266 20.19 16.98 2.66
N LYS A 267 19.55 16.84 1.50
CA LYS A 267 18.87 15.60 1.07
C LYS A 267 19.78 14.77 0.20
N LYS A 268 19.78 13.45 0.41
CA LYS A 268 20.44 12.47 -0.46
C LYS A 268 19.63 12.36 -1.76
N VAL A 269 20.29 12.62 -2.89
CA VAL A 269 19.72 12.48 -4.23
C VAL A 269 20.54 11.43 -4.97
N TRP A 270 19.85 10.45 -5.52
CA TRP A 270 20.48 9.38 -6.29
C TRP A 270 20.61 9.76 -7.75
N SER A 271 21.73 9.41 -8.34
CA SER A 271 22.01 9.41 -9.78
C SER A 271 22.70 8.09 -10.13
N LEU A 272 22.78 7.77 -11.41
CA LEU A 272 23.54 6.60 -11.88
C LEU A 272 24.79 7.07 -12.61
N LYS A 273 25.88 6.36 -12.39
CA LYS A 273 27.11 6.53 -13.15
C LYS A 273 27.10 5.54 -14.29
N GLY A 274 26.86 6.03 -15.50
CA GLY A 274 26.66 5.18 -16.67
C GLY A 274 25.21 4.77 -16.87
N GLY A 275 24.96 3.85 -17.77
CA GLY A 275 23.62 3.34 -18.12
C GLY A 275 23.19 2.17 -17.23
N VAL A 276 21.98 1.70 -17.52
CA VAL A 276 21.41 0.49 -16.90
C VAL A 276 21.50 -0.66 -17.91
N SER A 277 21.98 -1.81 -17.46
CA SER A 277 22.13 -3.01 -18.30
C SER A 277 21.46 -4.22 -17.64
N TRP A 278 21.03 -5.15 -18.45
CA TRP A 278 20.52 -6.45 -17.99
C TRP A 278 21.60 -7.51 -18.13
N ALA A 279 21.83 -8.30 -17.08
CA ALA A 279 22.68 -9.48 -17.12
C ALA A 279 21.86 -10.68 -17.56
N CYS A 280 22.23 -11.30 -18.65
CA CYS A 280 21.59 -12.53 -19.08
C CYS A 280 21.83 -13.66 -18.07
N PRO A 281 20.80 -14.28 -17.49
CA PRO A 281 20.99 -15.36 -16.51
C PRO A 281 21.62 -16.62 -17.11
N ALA A 282 21.59 -16.81 -18.45
CA ALA A 282 22.14 -17.97 -19.12
C ALA A 282 23.63 -17.80 -19.47
N CYS A 283 24.06 -16.63 -19.94
CA CYS A 283 25.44 -16.42 -20.40
C CYS A 283 26.22 -15.35 -19.63
N GLY A 284 25.58 -14.60 -18.72
CA GLY A 284 26.22 -13.56 -17.92
C GLY A 284 26.54 -12.25 -18.66
N CYS A 285 26.27 -12.14 -19.96
CA CYS A 285 26.53 -10.94 -20.72
C CYS A 285 25.67 -9.76 -20.25
N LEU A 286 26.29 -8.58 -20.11
CA LEU A 286 25.63 -7.33 -19.79
C LEU A 286 25.15 -6.64 -21.08
N ILE A 287 23.85 -6.44 -21.21
CA ILE A 287 23.21 -5.91 -22.40
C ILE A 287 22.47 -4.63 -22.04
N PRO A 288 22.79 -3.49 -22.72
CA PRO A 288 22.12 -2.21 -22.46
C PRO A 288 20.62 -2.24 -22.75
N GLU A 289 19.85 -1.41 -22.02
CA GLU A 289 18.39 -1.27 -22.17
C GLU A 289 17.96 -1.10 -23.63
N GLU A 290 18.61 -0.20 -24.39
CA GLU A 290 18.26 0.07 -25.79
C GLU A 290 18.37 -1.17 -26.68
N THR A 291 19.37 -1.99 -26.46
CA THR A 291 19.57 -3.23 -27.20
C THR A 291 18.52 -4.26 -26.86
N MET A 292 18.22 -4.43 -25.56
CA MET A 292 17.20 -5.38 -25.10
C MET A 292 15.79 -5.02 -25.56
N ARG A 293 15.44 -3.72 -25.59
CA ARG A 293 14.13 -3.26 -26.07
C ARG A 293 13.86 -3.57 -27.55
N ARG A 294 14.89 -3.81 -28.34
CA ARG A 294 14.79 -4.17 -29.77
C ARG A 294 14.76 -5.69 -30.01
N GLN A 295 14.99 -6.48 -28.97
CA GLN A 295 15.00 -7.93 -29.10
C GLN A 295 13.59 -8.50 -29.22
N PRO A 296 13.41 -9.60 -29.95
CA PRO A 296 12.17 -10.36 -29.94
C PRO A 296 11.83 -10.79 -28.51
N ALA A 297 10.54 -10.76 -28.20
CA ALA A 297 10.04 -11.23 -26.92
C ALA A 297 8.77 -12.04 -27.11
N LYS A 298 8.49 -12.96 -26.18
CA LYS A 298 7.31 -13.85 -26.22
C LYS A 298 6.90 -14.26 -24.82
N TRP A 299 5.66 -14.67 -24.69
CA TRP A 299 5.16 -15.33 -23.49
C TRP A 299 5.66 -16.79 -23.44
N ILE A 300 6.14 -17.21 -22.27
CA ILE A 300 6.57 -18.58 -22.00
C ILE A 300 5.79 -19.09 -20.79
N ALA A 301 5.08 -20.19 -20.98
CA ALA A 301 4.24 -20.82 -19.96
C ALA A 301 5.10 -21.75 -19.08
N GLU A 302 5.01 -21.59 -17.75
CA GLU A 302 5.57 -22.54 -16.77
C GLU A 302 4.65 -23.73 -16.54
N ASN A 303 3.32 -23.52 -16.70
CA ASN A 303 2.30 -24.56 -16.54
C ASN A 303 1.39 -24.65 -17.78
N PRO A 304 1.89 -25.19 -18.92
CA PRO A 304 1.11 -25.26 -20.16
C PRO A 304 -0.11 -26.15 -20.08
N ASP A 305 -0.17 -27.10 -19.13
CA ASP A 305 -1.31 -28.00 -18.97
C ASP A 305 -2.59 -27.28 -18.50
N ALA A 306 -2.48 -26.13 -17.84
CA ALA A 306 -3.63 -25.33 -17.45
C ALA A 306 -4.42 -24.78 -18.65
N TYR A 307 -3.81 -24.66 -19.82
CA TYR A 307 -4.51 -24.32 -21.06
C TYR A 307 -5.58 -25.36 -21.42
N LYS A 308 -5.35 -26.65 -21.13
CA LYS A 308 -6.33 -27.73 -21.33
C LYS A 308 -7.57 -27.53 -20.44
N LYS A 309 -7.40 -26.83 -19.31
CA LYS A 309 -8.49 -26.44 -18.41
C LYS A 309 -9.10 -25.09 -18.77
N GLY A 310 -8.68 -24.48 -19.87
CA GLY A 310 -9.20 -23.20 -20.37
C GLY A 310 -8.79 -21.96 -19.56
N VAL A 311 -7.69 -22.01 -18.80
CA VAL A 311 -7.20 -20.88 -18.00
C VAL A 311 -5.83 -20.44 -18.50
N ARG A 312 -5.73 -19.18 -18.98
CA ARG A 312 -4.45 -18.55 -19.30
C ARG A 312 -4.14 -17.46 -18.28
N SER A 313 -2.90 -17.43 -17.80
CA SER A 313 -2.47 -16.44 -16.81
C SER A 313 -1.12 -15.83 -17.20
N PHE A 314 -1.01 -14.51 -17.09
CA PHE A 314 0.09 -13.70 -17.57
C PHE A 314 0.65 -12.85 -16.42
N TRP A 315 1.96 -12.71 -16.35
CA TRP A 315 2.61 -11.85 -15.36
C TRP A 315 3.62 -10.91 -16.03
N LEU A 316 3.46 -9.59 -15.79
CA LEU A 316 4.24 -8.56 -16.46
C LEU A 316 4.75 -7.50 -15.48
N ASN A 317 6.05 -7.21 -15.52
CA ASN A 317 6.67 -6.10 -14.78
C ASN A 317 6.82 -4.83 -15.66
N ALA A 318 7.27 -3.71 -15.06
CA ALA A 318 7.40 -2.44 -15.78
C ALA A 318 8.65 -2.34 -16.67
N PHE A 319 9.60 -3.28 -16.60
CA PHE A 319 10.76 -3.25 -17.48
C PHE A 319 10.39 -3.40 -18.96
N SER A 320 9.27 -4.03 -19.25
CA SER A 320 8.72 -4.18 -20.60
C SER A 320 7.94 -2.96 -21.08
N SER A 321 7.63 -1.99 -20.21
CA SER A 321 6.87 -0.78 -20.56
C SER A 321 7.65 0.14 -21.49
N PRO A 322 7.09 0.55 -22.64
CA PRO A 322 7.77 1.48 -23.54
C PRO A 322 7.84 2.92 -23.01
N TRP A 323 7.12 3.22 -21.91
CA TRP A 323 7.03 4.57 -21.33
C TRP A 323 7.89 4.74 -20.08
N THR A 324 8.44 3.66 -19.53
CA THR A 324 9.21 3.70 -18.29
C THR A 324 10.64 3.26 -18.54
N PRO A 325 11.61 4.20 -18.61
CA PRO A 325 13.02 3.85 -18.70
C PRO A 325 13.47 3.04 -17.47
N TRP A 326 14.39 2.09 -17.67
CA TRP A 326 14.93 1.25 -16.60
C TRP A 326 15.63 2.09 -15.53
N GLU A 327 16.34 3.14 -15.93
CA GLU A 327 16.95 4.11 -15.00
C GLU A 327 15.93 4.68 -14.02
N LYS A 328 14.73 5.05 -14.49
CA LYS A 328 13.67 5.59 -13.64
C LYS A 328 13.17 4.57 -12.62
N ILE A 329 13.11 3.28 -12.97
CA ILE A 329 12.74 2.19 -12.06
C ILE A 329 13.81 2.06 -10.97
N VAL A 330 15.09 2.01 -11.36
CA VAL A 330 16.22 1.89 -10.46
C VAL A 330 16.30 3.08 -9.49
N LEU A 331 16.19 4.31 -9.99
CA LEU A 331 16.23 5.51 -9.14
C LEU A 331 15.08 5.52 -8.11
N LYS A 332 13.87 5.12 -8.50
CA LYS A 332 12.74 4.99 -7.57
C LYS A 332 12.98 3.92 -6.51
N PHE A 333 13.62 2.81 -6.88
CA PHE A 333 14.02 1.78 -5.93
C PHE A 333 15.06 2.33 -4.93
N LEU A 334 16.11 3.00 -5.41
CA LEU A 334 17.14 3.60 -4.56
C LEU A 334 16.58 4.65 -3.58
N ASP A 335 15.62 5.46 -4.04
CA ASP A 335 14.93 6.44 -3.19
C ASP A 335 14.02 5.79 -2.13
N ALA A 336 13.55 4.58 -2.39
CA ALA A 336 12.61 3.86 -1.54
C ALA A 336 13.28 2.82 -0.63
N LYS A 337 14.50 2.35 -0.94
CA LYS A 337 15.14 1.17 -0.33
C LYS A 337 15.21 1.17 1.20
N ASN A 338 15.26 2.36 1.82
CA ASN A 338 15.33 2.50 3.28
C ASN A 338 13.95 2.86 3.91
N ASP A 339 12.86 2.75 3.15
CA ASP A 339 11.51 3.01 3.63
C ASP A 339 10.59 1.87 3.17
N PRO A 340 10.24 0.92 4.06
CA PRO A 340 9.45 -0.27 3.69
C PRO A 340 8.13 0.07 3.01
N GLN A 341 7.45 1.15 3.42
CA GLN A 341 6.17 1.55 2.81
C GLN A 341 6.36 2.05 1.37
N ARG A 342 7.41 2.84 1.14
CA ARG A 342 7.76 3.31 -0.21
C ARG A 342 8.29 2.16 -1.06
N LEU A 343 9.10 1.27 -0.47
CA LEU A 343 9.65 0.11 -1.16
C LEU A 343 8.54 -0.86 -1.60
N LYS A 344 7.55 -1.12 -0.75
CA LYS A 344 6.35 -1.88 -1.09
C LYS A 344 5.65 -1.34 -2.35
N VAL A 345 5.51 -0.01 -2.44
CA VAL A 345 4.94 0.62 -3.64
C VAL A 345 5.77 0.32 -4.87
N VAL A 346 7.11 0.39 -4.78
CA VAL A 346 8.00 0.06 -5.92
C VAL A 346 7.86 -1.40 -6.33
N TYR A 347 7.90 -2.34 -5.37
CA TYR A 347 7.73 -3.77 -5.64
C TYR A 347 6.42 -4.05 -6.37
N ASN A 348 5.30 -3.61 -5.81
CA ASN A 348 3.98 -3.89 -6.37
C ASN A 348 3.75 -3.16 -7.71
N THR A 349 4.10 -1.86 -7.80
CA THR A 349 3.67 -1.04 -8.93
C THR A 349 4.66 -0.97 -10.09
N LEU A 350 5.96 -1.18 -9.85
CA LEU A 350 7.00 -1.12 -10.89
C LEU A 350 7.60 -2.49 -11.17
N LEU A 351 8.04 -3.20 -10.13
CA LEU A 351 8.59 -4.53 -10.32
C LEU A 351 7.49 -5.55 -10.63
N GLY A 352 6.22 -5.22 -10.36
CA GLY A 352 5.11 -6.13 -10.54
C GLY A 352 5.25 -7.37 -9.67
N GLN A 353 5.91 -7.23 -8.52
CA GLN A 353 6.18 -8.32 -7.58
C GLN A 353 5.31 -8.19 -6.35
N LEU A 354 5.01 -9.34 -5.76
CA LEU A 354 4.36 -9.39 -4.46
C LEU A 354 5.29 -8.83 -3.40
N TRP A 355 4.73 -8.01 -2.52
CA TRP A 355 5.45 -7.63 -1.33
C TRP A 355 5.47 -8.83 -0.37
N GLU A 356 6.65 -9.36 -0.14
CA GLU A 356 6.88 -10.21 1.02
C GLU A 356 7.18 -9.27 2.18
N ASP A 357 6.31 -9.24 3.20
CA ASP A 357 6.79 -8.93 4.51
C ASP A 357 7.70 -10.09 4.88
N ARG A 358 8.93 -9.99 4.40
CA ARG A 358 9.97 -10.86 4.92
C ARG A 358 10.05 -10.47 6.38
N GLY A 359 9.41 -11.27 7.20
CA GLY A 359 9.76 -11.39 8.58
C GLY A 359 11.16 -12.02 8.69
N ASP A 360 12.14 -11.43 8.02
CA ASP A 360 13.49 -11.41 8.53
C ASP A 360 13.39 -10.55 9.79
N LEU A 361 12.82 -11.15 10.83
CA LEU A 361 13.10 -10.75 12.19
C LEU A 361 14.62 -10.79 12.26
N GLU A 362 15.23 -9.63 12.49
CA GLU A 362 16.59 -9.60 13.00
C GLU A 362 16.59 -10.62 14.12
N ASP A 363 17.50 -11.59 14.11
CA ASP A 363 17.60 -12.49 15.23
C ASP A 363 18.11 -11.75 16.47
N GLU A 364 17.80 -12.27 17.64
CA GLU A 364 18.16 -11.65 18.92
C GLU A 364 19.67 -11.49 19.08
N ASP A 365 20.45 -12.40 18.50
CA ASP A 365 21.91 -12.38 18.53
C ASP A 365 22.47 -11.23 17.68
N THR A 366 21.89 -10.98 16.51
CA THR A 366 22.20 -9.82 15.66
C THR A 366 21.89 -8.52 16.41
N MET A 367 20.74 -8.44 17.10
CA MET A 367 20.39 -7.27 17.91
C MET A 367 21.34 -7.05 19.08
N LEU A 368 21.82 -8.11 19.72
CA LEU A 368 22.85 -8.01 20.76
C LEU A 368 24.15 -7.38 20.24
N THR A 369 24.54 -7.67 19.01
CA THR A 369 25.75 -7.10 18.40
C THR A 369 25.59 -5.61 18.07
N ARG A 370 24.37 -5.13 17.87
CA ARG A 370 24.05 -3.70 17.59
C ARG A 370 24.17 -2.79 18.80
N ARG A 371 24.34 -3.32 20.00
CA ARG A 371 24.50 -2.49 21.20
C ARG A 371 25.79 -1.69 21.13
N GLU A 372 25.69 -0.43 21.49
CA GLU A 372 26.76 0.57 21.41
C GLU A 372 27.20 1.00 22.81
N ASP A 373 28.49 1.29 22.97
CA ASP A 373 29.01 1.96 24.16
C ASP A 373 28.77 3.46 24.00
N TYR A 374 27.91 4.04 24.85
CA TYR A 374 27.66 5.46 24.87
C TYR A 374 28.81 6.27 25.52
N GLY A 375 29.81 5.57 26.09
CA GLY A 375 31.02 6.14 26.62
C GLY A 375 30.99 6.39 28.13
N THR A 376 32.07 7.01 28.63
CA THR A 376 32.25 7.33 30.05
C THR A 376 32.47 8.83 30.22
N ARG A 377 31.89 9.41 31.28
CA ARG A 377 32.06 10.80 31.66
C ARG A 377 33.37 10.99 32.41
N SER A 378 33.76 12.26 32.57
CA SER A 378 35.00 12.64 33.31
C SER A 378 34.99 12.23 34.78
N ASP A 379 33.82 12.02 35.38
CA ASP A 379 33.65 11.55 36.76
C ASP A 379 33.69 10.02 36.91
N GLY A 380 33.97 9.28 35.82
CA GLY A 380 34.03 7.83 35.80
C GLY A 380 32.65 7.15 35.67
N THR A 381 31.56 7.92 35.61
CA THR A 381 30.22 7.36 35.46
C THR A 381 29.85 7.16 33.96
N PRO A 382 29.02 6.19 33.62
CA PRO A 382 28.62 5.95 32.22
C PRO A 382 27.83 7.14 31.65
N VAL A 383 28.00 7.40 30.36
CA VAL A 383 27.15 8.33 29.62
C VAL A 383 25.80 7.67 29.40
N GLU A 384 24.72 8.33 29.85
CA GLU A 384 23.36 7.84 29.70
C GLU A 384 22.74 8.29 28.37
N LEU A 385 23.09 9.49 27.89
CA LEU A 385 22.58 10.11 26.68
C LEU A 385 23.69 10.39 25.68
N PRO A 386 23.69 9.73 24.50
CA PRO A 386 24.56 10.08 23.40
C PRO A 386 24.12 11.37 22.71
N ASP A 387 25.07 11.99 21.99
CA ASP A 387 24.77 13.14 21.16
C ASP A 387 23.72 12.79 20.10
N GLY A 388 22.75 13.66 19.86
CA GLY A 388 21.62 13.40 18.97
C GLY A 388 20.29 13.15 19.68
N VAL A 389 20.30 12.76 20.96
CA VAL A 389 19.09 12.67 21.78
C VAL A 389 18.59 14.08 22.11
N LEU A 390 17.33 14.35 21.73
CA LEU A 390 16.68 15.66 21.92
C LEU A 390 15.55 15.60 22.94
N VAL A 391 14.83 14.48 23.00
CA VAL A 391 13.65 14.29 23.86
C VAL A 391 13.71 12.90 24.48
N LEU A 392 13.28 12.78 25.75
CA LEU A 392 13.09 11.49 26.41
C LEU A 392 11.62 11.20 26.63
N THR A 393 11.23 9.97 26.37
CA THR A 393 9.89 9.44 26.70
C THR A 393 10.02 8.12 27.45
N CYS A 394 9.01 7.76 28.22
CA CYS A 394 8.98 6.50 28.93
C CYS A 394 7.67 5.75 28.62
N GLY A 395 7.79 4.47 28.26
CA GLY A 395 6.69 3.55 28.15
C GLY A 395 6.73 2.57 29.33
N VAL A 396 5.57 2.35 29.94
CA VAL A 396 5.42 1.47 31.12
C VAL A 396 4.32 0.46 30.84
N ASP A 397 4.66 -0.80 30.97
CA ASP A 397 3.72 -1.93 30.92
C ASP A 397 3.40 -2.41 32.34
N THR A 398 2.11 -2.58 32.65
CA THR A 398 1.62 -2.91 33.99
C THR A 398 1.29 -4.39 34.09
N GLN A 399 2.08 -5.13 34.88
CA GLN A 399 1.90 -6.55 35.16
C GLN A 399 1.37 -6.79 36.59
N ASP A 400 0.92 -7.99 36.90
CA ASP A 400 0.32 -8.32 38.20
C ASP A 400 1.27 -8.14 39.39
N ASN A 401 2.58 -8.25 39.17
CA ASN A 401 3.59 -8.25 40.25
C ASN A 401 4.74 -7.24 39.99
N ARG A 402 4.66 -6.43 38.96
CA ARG A 402 5.71 -5.45 38.62
C ARG A 402 5.22 -4.40 37.61
N LEU A 403 5.95 -3.32 37.49
CA LEU A 403 5.94 -2.46 36.32
C LEU A 403 7.23 -2.73 35.50
N GLU A 404 7.07 -2.87 34.19
CA GLU A 404 8.21 -2.86 33.27
C GLU A 404 8.24 -1.51 32.55
N TYR A 405 9.43 -0.93 32.41
CA TYR A 405 9.54 0.37 31.75
C TYR A 405 10.72 0.44 30.81
N GLU A 406 10.59 1.24 29.79
CA GLU A 406 11.69 1.62 28.91
C GLU A 406 11.74 3.14 28.74
N VAL A 407 12.92 3.72 28.91
CA VAL A 407 13.21 5.12 28.60
C VAL A 407 13.87 5.19 27.23
N VAL A 408 13.26 5.92 26.32
CA VAL A 408 13.70 6.05 24.93
C VAL A 408 14.08 7.49 24.64
N GLY A 409 15.28 7.68 24.10
CA GLY A 409 15.74 8.94 23.53
C GLY A 409 15.29 9.05 22.08
N HIS A 410 14.82 10.23 21.69
CA HIS A 410 14.38 10.53 20.33
C HIS A 410 15.18 11.69 19.75
N GLY A 411 15.64 11.52 18.51
CA GLY A 411 16.30 12.51 17.70
C GLY A 411 15.51 12.88 16.45
N LYS A 412 16.17 13.53 15.52
CA LYS A 412 15.58 13.92 14.24
C LYS A 412 15.34 12.70 13.35
N TYR A 413 14.38 12.84 12.45
CA TYR A 413 14.07 11.87 11.40
C TYR A 413 13.70 10.46 11.90
N GLY A 414 13.24 10.36 13.15
CA GLY A 414 12.80 9.10 13.75
C GLY A 414 13.92 8.20 14.26
N GLU A 415 15.15 8.71 14.39
CA GLU A 415 16.27 8.04 15.05
C GLU A 415 16.02 7.93 16.55
N THR A 416 16.32 6.78 17.16
CA THR A 416 15.99 6.50 18.56
C THR A 416 17.13 5.82 19.29
N TRP A 417 17.25 6.09 20.59
CA TRP A 417 18.25 5.49 21.50
C TRP A 417 17.57 4.83 22.68
N GLY A 418 17.84 3.54 22.89
CA GLY A 418 17.50 2.87 24.12
C GLY A 418 18.39 3.41 25.24
N VAL A 419 17.80 4.09 26.21
CA VAL A 419 18.53 4.68 27.34
C VAL A 419 18.62 3.69 28.49
N VAL A 420 17.47 3.24 28.98
CA VAL A 420 17.39 2.22 30.03
C VAL A 420 16.08 1.45 29.94
N LYS A 421 16.17 0.14 30.16
CA LYS A 421 15.06 -0.79 30.38
C LYS A 421 15.16 -1.31 31.81
N GLY A 422 14.05 -1.28 32.55
CA GLY A 422 14.07 -1.71 33.93
C GLY A 422 12.76 -2.33 34.40
N TYR A 423 12.81 -2.84 35.62
CA TYR A 423 11.70 -3.49 36.30
C TYR A 423 11.51 -2.87 37.69
N ILE A 424 10.28 -2.57 38.06
CA ILE A 424 9.90 -2.15 39.40
C ILE A 424 9.06 -3.26 40.02
N MET A 425 9.69 -4.10 40.83
CA MET A 425 9.02 -5.24 41.48
C MET A 425 8.05 -4.76 42.56
N GLY A 426 6.87 -5.32 42.57
CA GLY A 426 5.78 -5.04 43.50
C GLY A 426 4.42 -5.00 42.78
N ARG A 427 3.35 -5.12 43.59
CA ARG A 427 1.99 -5.06 43.03
C ARG A 427 1.57 -3.62 42.76
N PRO A 428 0.90 -3.34 41.63
CA PRO A 428 0.44 -1.98 41.29
C PRO A 428 -0.58 -1.35 42.23
N ASP A 429 -1.18 -2.13 43.14
CA ASP A 429 -2.06 -1.64 44.20
C ASP A 429 -1.30 -1.08 45.43
N THR A 430 0.05 -1.15 45.42
CA THR A 430 0.91 -0.64 46.48
C THR A 430 1.54 0.70 46.11
N PRO A 431 1.59 1.69 47.06
CA PRO A 431 2.15 3.03 46.79
C PRO A 431 3.64 3.00 46.44
N GLU A 432 4.40 2.05 46.99
CA GLU A 432 5.86 1.93 46.85
C GLU A 432 6.28 1.72 45.41
N VAL A 433 5.50 0.99 44.62
CA VAL A 433 5.76 0.76 43.18
C VAL A 433 5.73 2.08 42.42
N TRP A 434 4.76 2.93 42.72
CA TRP A 434 4.61 4.23 42.06
C TRP A 434 5.63 5.26 42.53
N GLN A 435 6.11 5.19 43.79
CA GLN A 435 7.22 6.01 44.27
C GLN A 435 8.51 5.68 43.52
N ARG A 436 8.81 4.39 43.32
CA ARG A 436 9.96 3.98 42.49
C ARG A 436 9.83 4.39 41.03
N LEU A 437 8.60 4.44 40.49
CA LEU A 437 8.39 5.01 39.15
C LEU A 437 8.67 6.52 39.15
N ASP A 438 8.31 7.23 40.23
CA ASP A 438 8.66 8.65 40.37
C ASP A 438 10.18 8.88 40.34
N ASP A 439 10.98 7.98 40.93
CA ASP A 439 12.44 8.06 40.89
C ASP A 439 12.97 7.97 39.45
N VAL A 440 12.39 7.11 38.60
CA VAL A 440 12.71 6.98 37.17
C VAL A 440 12.30 8.25 36.40
N VAL A 441 11.09 8.76 36.66
CA VAL A 441 10.51 9.91 35.94
C VAL A 441 11.26 11.22 36.29
N ASP A 442 11.68 11.36 37.54
CA ASP A 442 12.36 12.56 38.03
C ASP A 442 13.89 12.55 37.82
N HIS A 443 14.43 11.37 37.42
CA HIS A 443 15.87 11.24 37.14
C HIS A 443 16.30 12.19 36.01
N VAL A 444 17.51 12.74 36.16
CA VAL A 444 18.15 13.59 35.14
C VAL A 444 19.19 12.76 34.41
N TYR A 445 18.82 12.25 33.25
CA TYR A 445 19.69 11.48 32.37
C TYR A 445 20.75 12.39 31.76
N LYS A 446 22.03 12.01 31.79
CA LYS A 446 23.16 12.94 31.52
C LYS A 446 23.89 12.59 30.22
N PHE A 447 24.20 13.64 29.47
CA PHE A 447 25.16 13.63 28.37
C PHE A 447 26.61 13.59 28.86
N LYS A 448 27.56 13.32 27.97
CA LYS A 448 28.99 13.32 28.25
C LYS A 448 29.49 14.65 28.85
N ASN A 449 28.92 15.76 28.43
CA ASN A 449 29.26 17.11 28.92
C ASN A 449 28.63 17.49 30.28
N GLY A 450 27.94 16.57 30.95
CA GLY A 450 27.26 16.76 32.24
C GLY A 450 25.92 17.47 32.20
N ARG A 451 25.49 18.00 31.05
CA ARG A 451 24.10 18.46 30.84
C ARG A 451 23.17 17.27 30.86
N GLY A 452 21.87 17.48 31.10
CA GLY A 452 20.93 16.36 31.17
C GLY A 452 19.54 16.71 30.71
N LEU A 453 18.77 15.66 30.46
CA LEU A 453 17.36 15.73 30.13
C LEU A 453 16.55 14.95 31.18
N LYS A 454 15.31 15.41 31.42
CA LYS A 454 14.28 14.67 32.12
C LYS A 454 13.31 14.02 31.12
N ILE A 455 12.61 12.98 31.56
CA ILE A 455 11.53 12.39 30.79
C ILE A 455 10.44 13.44 30.55
N SER A 456 10.10 13.65 29.28
CA SER A 456 9.12 14.66 28.86
C SER A 456 7.68 14.18 29.00
N ILE A 457 7.47 12.88 28.92
CA ILE A 457 6.17 12.21 29.07
C ILE A 457 6.36 10.73 29.40
N THR A 458 5.49 10.18 30.24
CA THR A 458 5.42 8.75 30.56
C THR A 458 4.03 8.24 30.22
N CYS A 459 3.97 7.15 29.45
CA CYS A 459 2.74 6.46 29.06
C CYS A 459 2.67 5.14 29.83
N VAL A 460 1.61 4.93 30.64
CA VAL A 460 1.43 3.74 31.48
C VAL A 460 0.23 2.95 30.98
N ASP A 461 0.44 1.69 30.63
CA ASP A 461 -0.65 0.81 30.21
C ASP A 461 -1.65 0.57 31.34
N SER A 462 -2.95 0.65 30.97
CA SER A 462 -4.09 0.43 31.87
C SER A 462 -4.96 -0.75 31.41
N GLY A 463 -4.47 -1.60 30.54
CA GLY A 463 -5.24 -2.68 29.93
C GLY A 463 -5.45 -3.92 30.80
N GLY A 464 -4.70 -4.07 31.90
CA GLY A 464 -4.72 -5.25 32.78
C GLY A 464 -5.69 -5.17 33.96
N HIS A 465 -5.41 -6.03 34.96
CA HIS A 465 -6.25 -6.16 36.16
C HIS A 465 -6.25 -4.92 37.06
N PHE A 466 -5.20 -4.10 37.03
CA PHE A 466 -4.99 -2.91 37.88
C PHE A 466 -5.40 -1.59 37.22
N THR A 467 -6.38 -1.62 36.34
CA THR A 467 -6.85 -0.43 35.58
C THR A 467 -7.15 0.78 36.47
N GLN A 468 -7.81 0.57 37.61
CA GLN A 468 -8.23 1.65 38.51
C GLN A 468 -7.04 2.25 39.27
N GLU A 469 -6.13 1.42 39.71
CA GLU A 469 -4.88 1.80 40.39
C GLU A 469 -4.00 2.62 39.45
N VAL A 470 -3.88 2.21 38.18
CA VAL A 470 -3.18 2.99 37.15
C VAL A 470 -3.83 4.35 36.95
N TYR A 471 -5.17 4.43 36.89
CA TYR A 471 -5.88 5.70 36.72
C TYR A 471 -5.65 6.64 37.92
N GLU A 472 -5.68 6.12 39.15
CA GLU A 472 -5.39 6.89 40.36
C GLU A 472 -3.95 7.41 40.36
N ALA A 473 -2.99 6.54 40.08
CA ALA A 473 -1.58 6.87 40.03
C ALA A 473 -1.24 7.91 38.95
N CYS A 474 -1.78 7.74 37.74
CA CYS A 474 -1.58 8.68 36.64
C CYS A 474 -2.24 10.03 36.93
N ARG A 475 -3.46 10.03 37.51
CA ARG A 475 -4.13 11.28 37.91
C ARG A 475 -3.30 12.08 38.90
N ALA A 476 -2.73 11.43 39.90
CA ALA A 476 -1.87 12.09 40.90
C ALA A 476 -0.59 12.68 40.28
N ARG A 477 -0.15 12.16 39.11
CA ARG A 477 1.09 12.51 38.42
C ARG A 477 0.91 13.29 37.11
N VAL A 478 -0.27 13.84 36.87
CA VAL A 478 -0.54 14.66 35.66
C VAL A 478 0.45 15.82 35.54
N GLY A 479 0.85 16.43 36.65
CA GLY A 479 1.86 17.51 36.66
C GLY A 479 3.25 17.05 36.14
N LYS A 480 3.57 15.77 36.27
CA LYS A 480 4.80 15.14 35.71
C LYS A 480 4.58 14.57 34.32
N ARG A 481 3.40 14.79 33.70
CA ARG A 481 2.99 14.23 32.40
C ARG A 481 3.04 12.71 32.37
N VAL A 482 2.59 12.06 33.43
CA VAL A 482 2.34 10.62 33.47
C VAL A 482 0.89 10.38 33.11
N PHE A 483 0.62 9.68 32.02
CA PHE A 483 -0.71 9.46 31.48
C PHE A 483 -1.04 7.98 31.32
N ALA A 484 -2.28 7.63 31.61
CA ALA A 484 -2.79 6.30 31.33
C ALA A 484 -3.03 6.14 29.82
N ILE A 485 -2.66 4.98 29.30
CA ILE A 485 -2.93 4.58 27.92
C ILE A 485 -3.69 3.26 27.89
N LYS A 486 -4.35 2.98 26.75
CA LYS A 486 -4.97 1.69 26.46
C LYS A 486 -4.72 1.31 25.02
N GLY A 487 -4.10 0.16 24.82
CA GLY A 487 -3.86 -0.42 23.51
C GLY A 487 -5.17 -0.85 22.83
N LYS A 488 -5.26 -0.62 21.52
CA LYS A 488 -6.35 -1.09 20.66
C LYS A 488 -5.77 -1.59 19.35
N GLY A 489 -5.95 -2.86 19.05
CA GLY A 489 -5.59 -3.46 17.76
C GLY A 489 -6.69 -3.26 16.71
N GLY A 490 -6.35 -3.36 15.43
CA GLY A 490 -7.25 -3.32 14.28
C GLY A 490 -6.83 -2.32 13.21
N ASP A 491 -7.28 -2.58 11.98
CA ASP A 491 -6.98 -1.73 10.82
C ASP A 491 -7.61 -0.34 10.94
N GLY A 492 -6.88 0.67 10.46
CA GLY A 492 -7.36 2.05 10.39
C GLY A 492 -7.43 2.79 11.72
N ILE A 493 -6.93 2.21 12.82
CA ILE A 493 -6.84 2.90 14.11
C ILE A 493 -5.63 3.83 14.10
N PRO A 494 -5.79 5.15 14.38
CA PRO A 494 -4.67 6.06 14.48
C PRO A 494 -3.69 5.63 15.56
N PHE A 495 -2.38 5.79 15.34
CA PHE A 495 -1.37 5.43 16.34
C PHE A 495 -1.65 6.07 17.72
N VAL A 496 -2.07 7.32 17.77
CA VAL A 496 -2.55 7.98 18.99
C VAL A 496 -3.88 8.66 18.68
N SER A 497 -4.90 8.35 19.45
CA SER A 497 -6.21 9.02 19.39
C SER A 497 -6.26 10.21 20.37
N PRO A 498 -7.13 11.20 20.15
CA PRO A 498 -7.35 12.28 21.12
C PRO A 498 -7.70 11.72 22.50
N PRO A 499 -7.21 12.35 23.60
CA PRO A 499 -7.47 11.85 24.95
C PRO A 499 -8.94 11.97 25.35
N SER A 500 -9.40 11.02 26.13
CA SER A 500 -10.71 11.04 26.78
C SER A 500 -10.57 11.09 28.31
N LYS A 501 -11.59 11.62 28.98
CA LYS A 501 -11.68 11.54 30.45
C LYS A 501 -12.48 10.31 30.85
N VAL A 502 -11.87 9.44 31.62
CA VAL A 502 -12.51 8.22 32.14
C VAL A 502 -12.75 8.34 33.64
N PRO A 503 -13.88 7.86 34.18
CA PRO A 503 -14.13 7.88 35.61
C PRO A 503 -13.21 6.89 36.34
N ILE A 504 -12.89 7.22 37.60
CA ILE A 504 -12.16 6.36 38.51
C ILE A 504 -13.14 5.75 39.49
N ARG A 505 -13.16 4.41 39.65
CA ARG A 505 -14.05 3.65 40.55
C ARG A 505 -15.51 4.10 40.42
N ASP A 506 -16.01 4.22 39.18
CA ASP A 506 -17.37 4.65 38.86
C ASP A 506 -17.77 6.07 39.36
N ASN A 507 -16.83 6.81 39.91
CA ASN A 507 -17.07 8.18 40.36
C ASN A 507 -16.87 9.16 39.18
N LYS A 508 -17.96 9.58 38.55
CA LYS A 508 -17.96 10.51 37.40
C LYS A 508 -17.33 11.89 37.70
N ARG A 509 -17.16 12.26 38.96
CA ARG A 509 -16.53 13.53 39.37
C ARG A 509 -15.02 13.44 39.45
N ILE A 510 -14.49 12.22 39.59
CA ILE A 510 -13.04 11.95 39.68
C ILE A 510 -12.63 11.25 38.39
N THR A 511 -11.86 11.95 37.52
CA THR A 511 -11.51 11.43 36.19
C THR A 511 -10.01 11.39 35.99
N CYS A 512 -9.56 10.43 35.15
CA CYS A 512 -8.22 10.34 34.61
C CYS A 512 -8.23 10.64 33.11
N TRP A 513 -7.13 11.20 32.58
CA TRP A 513 -6.89 11.31 31.15
C TRP A 513 -6.40 9.95 30.60
N LEU A 514 -7.11 9.43 29.59
CA LEU A 514 -6.78 8.19 28.90
C LEU A 514 -6.54 8.46 27.42
N TYR A 515 -5.40 7.99 26.90
CA TYR A 515 -5.10 7.97 25.47
C TYR A 515 -5.33 6.56 24.92
N THR A 516 -6.01 6.44 23.79
CA THR A 516 -6.11 5.18 23.06
C THR A 516 -4.97 5.10 22.04
N ILE A 517 -4.21 4.00 22.09
CA ILE A 517 -3.04 3.76 21.22
C ILE A 517 -3.38 2.67 20.21
N GLY A 518 -3.17 2.96 18.92
CA GLY A 518 -3.26 1.99 17.83
C GLY A 518 -2.00 1.12 17.77
N VAL A 519 -1.94 0.07 18.58
CA VAL A 519 -0.73 -0.76 18.79
C VAL A 519 -0.22 -1.40 17.51
N ASP A 520 -1.09 -1.75 16.56
CA ASP A 520 -0.67 -2.39 15.30
C ASP A 520 0.19 -1.44 14.45
N ALA A 521 -0.16 -0.16 14.40
CA ALA A 521 0.59 0.86 13.67
C ALA A 521 1.96 1.16 14.34
N GLY A 522 1.99 1.19 15.66
CA GLY A 522 3.21 1.40 16.43
C GLY A 522 4.18 0.25 16.30
N LYS A 523 3.73 -1.00 16.52
CA LYS A 523 4.54 -2.22 16.36
C LYS A 523 5.09 -2.35 14.94
N ALA A 524 4.28 -2.08 13.91
CA ALA A 524 4.74 -2.07 12.53
C ALA A 524 5.87 -1.05 12.29
N THR A 525 5.78 0.13 12.90
CA THR A 525 6.82 1.16 12.81
C THR A 525 8.11 0.72 13.50
N ILE A 526 8.02 0.12 14.69
CA ILE A 526 9.18 -0.40 15.42
C ILE A 526 9.90 -1.46 14.60
N MET A 527 9.18 -2.49 14.12
CA MET A 527 9.76 -3.57 13.31
C MET A 527 10.40 -3.06 12.02
N ALA A 528 9.79 -2.05 11.38
CA ALA A 528 10.38 -1.40 10.21
C ALA A 528 11.68 -0.66 10.54
N ASN A 529 11.75 0.02 11.69
CA ASN A 529 12.93 0.76 12.12
C ASN A 529 14.07 -0.17 12.56
N LEU A 530 13.77 -1.30 13.18
CA LEU A 530 14.76 -2.31 13.55
C LEU A 530 15.49 -2.92 12.33
N LYS A 531 14.89 -2.91 11.15
CA LYS A 531 15.51 -3.37 9.90
C LYS A 531 16.52 -2.36 9.29
N VAL A 532 16.62 -1.15 9.83
CA VAL A 532 17.60 -0.16 9.36
C VAL A 532 18.97 -0.52 9.89
N GLN A 533 19.94 -0.75 9.00
CA GLN A 533 21.29 -1.25 9.37
C GLN A 533 22.31 -0.16 9.61
N GLU A 534 22.13 1.04 9.05
CA GLU A 534 23.09 2.14 9.15
C GLU A 534 22.57 3.22 10.12
N PRO A 535 23.42 3.72 11.06
CA PRO A 535 23.07 4.85 11.93
C PRO A 535 22.56 6.06 11.13
N GLY A 536 21.53 6.72 11.67
CA GLY A 536 20.88 7.87 11.04
C GLY A 536 19.36 7.78 11.07
N PRO A 537 18.65 8.32 10.07
CA PRO A 537 17.18 8.34 10.05
C PRO A 537 16.55 6.98 10.30
N LYS A 538 15.69 6.90 11.33
CA LYS A 538 14.95 5.71 11.75
C LYS A 538 15.78 4.58 12.38
N TYR A 539 17.10 4.75 12.52
CA TYR A 539 17.93 3.73 13.16
C TYR A 539 17.60 3.63 14.68
N CYS A 540 17.68 2.41 15.21
CA CYS A 540 17.46 2.12 16.62
C CYS A 540 18.79 1.75 17.28
N HIS A 541 19.30 2.64 18.13
CA HIS A 541 20.48 2.42 18.97
C HIS A 541 20.10 1.76 20.29
N PHE A 542 20.98 0.94 20.86
CA PHE A 542 20.80 0.30 22.16
C PHE A 542 22.06 0.41 23.00
N ASN A 543 21.91 0.80 24.27
CA ASN A 543 23.02 0.95 25.20
C ASN A 543 23.62 -0.42 25.57
N ARG A 544 24.95 -0.56 25.44
CA ARG A 544 25.67 -1.80 25.80
C ARG A 544 25.91 -1.93 27.30
N HIS A 545 25.80 -0.83 28.09
CA HIS A 545 26.07 -0.87 29.51
C HIS A 545 25.16 -1.91 30.20
N PRO A 546 25.70 -2.79 31.09
CA PRO A 546 24.91 -3.86 31.72
C PRO A 546 23.68 -3.35 32.48
N ASP A 547 23.82 -2.22 33.18
CA ASP A 547 22.72 -1.63 33.96
C ASP A 547 21.64 -0.98 33.09
N ALA A 548 21.88 -0.83 31.79
CA ALA A 548 20.87 -0.31 30.87
C ALA A 548 19.78 -1.32 30.48
N GLY A 549 19.98 -2.63 30.79
CA GLY A 549 18.95 -3.65 30.69
C GLY A 549 18.65 -4.17 29.27
N TYR A 550 19.49 -3.89 28.28
CA TYR A 550 19.34 -4.38 26.89
C TYR A 550 20.06 -5.71 26.71
N ASP A 551 19.59 -6.73 27.37
CA ASP A 551 20.09 -8.10 27.33
C ASP A 551 19.34 -8.97 26.29
N LEU A 552 19.68 -10.26 26.22
CA LEU A 552 19.01 -11.22 25.34
C LEU A 552 17.49 -11.32 25.63
N ASN A 553 17.10 -11.25 26.91
CA ASN A 553 15.68 -11.32 27.29
C ASN A 553 14.90 -10.11 26.79
N PHE A 554 15.53 -8.92 26.79
CA PHE A 554 14.93 -7.74 26.20
C PHE A 554 14.70 -7.93 24.71
N PHE A 555 15.69 -8.40 23.93
CA PHE A 555 15.55 -8.59 22.49
C PHE A 555 14.58 -9.73 22.16
N ASN A 556 14.56 -10.80 22.92
CA ASN A 556 13.53 -11.85 22.81
C ASN A 556 12.12 -11.26 22.98
N GLY A 557 11.92 -10.37 23.94
CA GLY A 557 10.65 -9.69 24.14
C GLY A 557 10.33 -8.64 23.07
N LEU A 558 11.33 -7.95 22.55
CA LEU A 558 11.18 -6.95 21.48
C LEU A 558 10.78 -7.58 20.15
N LEU A 559 11.32 -8.77 19.85
CA LEU A 559 11.09 -9.52 18.61
C LEU A 559 10.05 -10.64 18.77
N SER A 560 9.29 -10.63 19.85
CA SER A 560 8.38 -11.73 20.25
C SER A 560 7.13 -11.87 19.39
N GLU A 561 6.78 -10.89 18.59
CA GLU A 561 5.55 -10.89 17.79
C GLU A 561 5.82 -10.65 16.30
N LYS A 562 4.99 -11.24 15.46
CA LYS A 562 4.96 -10.99 14.01
C LYS A 562 3.55 -10.67 13.56
N LEU A 563 3.46 -9.87 12.49
CA LEU A 563 2.20 -9.60 11.82
C LEU A 563 1.84 -10.78 10.93
N VAL A 564 0.70 -11.42 11.16
CA VAL A 564 0.19 -12.55 10.39
C VAL A 564 -1.20 -12.26 9.87
N LEU A 565 -1.53 -12.82 8.71
CA LEU A 565 -2.88 -12.79 8.17
C LEU A 565 -3.72 -13.87 8.86
N THR A 566 -4.68 -13.46 9.67
CA THR A 566 -5.57 -14.38 10.38
C THR A 566 -6.91 -14.48 9.65
N HIS A 567 -7.28 -15.71 9.27
CA HIS A 567 -8.57 -15.99 8.65
C HIS A 567 -9.65 -16.11 9.72
N THR A 568 -10.60 -15.19 9.73
CA THR A 568 -11.72 -15.22 10.69
C THR A 568 -13.06 -15.38 9.96
N ARG A 569 -14.10 -15.81 10.68
CA ARG A 569 -15.48 -15.90 10.14
C ARG A 569 -16.02 -14.55 9.61
N ARG A 570 -15.38 -13.42 9.97
CA ARG A 570 -15.74 -12.06 9.55
C ARG A 570 -14.85 -11.51 8.42
N GLY A 571 -13.99 -12.36 7.83
CA GLY A 571 -13.01 -12.01 6.81
C GLY A 571 -11.57 -12.07 7.33
N ASP A 572 -10.65 -11.88 6.41
CA ASP A 572 -9.22 -11.89 6.68
C ASP A 572 -8.80 -10.57 7.34
N ARG A 573 -8.01 -10.66 8.38
CA ARG A 573 -7.44 -9.49 9.05
C ARG A 573 -5.98 -9.72 9.41
N TRP A 574 -5.19 -8.69 9.34
CA TRP A 574 -3.85 -8.69 9.90
C TRP A 574 -3.93 -8.59 11.42
N ALA A 575 -3.20 -9.44 12.11
CA ALA A 575 -3.10 -9.42 13.57
C ALA A 575 -1.66 -9.73 13.99
N TRP A 576 -1.24 -9.11 15.11
CA TRP A 576 0.03 -9.44 15.73
C TRP A 576 -0.14 -10.72 16.53
N GLU A 577 0.71 -11.71 16.26
CA GLU A 577 0.74 -12.98 16.96
C GLU A 577 2.12 -13.24 17.54
N LYS A 578 2.15 -13.80 18.78
CA LYS A 578 3.40 -14.19 19.42
C LYS A 578 4.07 -15.32 18.64
N LEU A 579 5.37 -15.22 18.50
CA LEU A 579 6.18 -16.28 17.91
C LEU A 579 6.19 -17.52 18.80
N PRO A 580 6.23 -18.74 18.23
CA PRO A 580 6.39 -19.96 19.02
C PRO A 580 7.64 -19.90 19.91
N GLY A 581 7.48 -20.18 21.20
CA GLY A 581 8.57 -20.11 22.17
C GLY A 581 8.75 -18.75 22.87
N HIS A 582 8.10 -17.68 22.39
CA HIS A 582 8.13 -16.36 23.00
C HIS A 582 6.89 -16.15 23.87
N ASN A 583 7.08 -16.10 25.18
CA ASN A 583 5.97 -15.91 26.13
C ASN A 583 5.79 -14.44 26.55
N ARG A 584 6.80 -13.60 26.32
CA ARG A 584 6.88 -12.22 26.81
C ARG A 584 6.99 -11.24 25.65
N ASN A 585 6.20 -10.18 25.67
CA ASN A 585 6.19 -9.11 24.68
C ASN A 585 6.29 -7.69 25.30
N GLU A 586 6.47 -7.64 26.63
CA GLU A 586 6.46 -6.38 27.39
C GLU A 586 7.55 -5.38 26.92
N ALA A 587 8.68 -5.87 26.37
CA ALA A 587 9.70 -5.01 25.78
C ALA A 587 9.21 -4.28 24.53
N LEU A 588 8.47 -4.97 23.65
CA LEU A 588 7.85 -4.40 22.46
C LEU A 588 6.77 -3.38 22.85
N ASP A 589 5.93 -3.72 23.81
CA ASP A 589 4.86 -2.86 24.28
C ASP A 589 5.41 -1.60 24.97
N CYS A 590 6.43 -1.69 25.85
CA CYS A 590 7.10 -0.52 26.43
C CYS A 590 7.66 0.42 25.36
N ARG A 591 8.33 -0.12 24.32
CA ARG A 591 8.87 0.64 23.21
C ARG A 591 7.76 1.37 22.44
N ASP A 592 6.65 0.68 22.20
CA ASP A 592 5.48 1.23 21.51
C ASP A 592 4.86 2.40 22.31
N TYR A 593 4.71 2.23 23.61
CA TYR A 593 4.17 3.25 24.51
C TYR A 593 5.10 4.47 24.64
N ALA A 594 6.42 4.27 24.64
CA ALA A 594 7.38 5.37 24.60
C ALA A 594 7.28 6.18 23.30
N ASN A 595 7.15 5.50 22.14
CA ASN A 595 6.93 6.14 20.83
C ASN A 595 5.59 6.88 20.78
N ALA A 596 4.53 6.32 21.39
CA ALA A 596 3.24 7.00 21.52
C ALA A 596 3.37 8.28 22.34
N GLY A 597 4.18 8.27 23.39
CA GLY A 597 4.52 9.46 24.18
C GLY A 597 5.11 10.60 23.32
N LEU A 598 6.05 10.28 22.44
CA LEU A 598 6.60 11.26 21.51
C LEU A 598 5.51 11.84 20.59
N LYS A 599 4.62 10.99 20.08
CA LYS A 599 3.52 11.42 19.22
C LYS A 599 2.52 12.31 19.95
N ILE A 600 2.28 12.06 21.24
CA ILE A 600 1.38 12.87 22.09
C ILE A 600 1.94 14.28 22.26
N ILE A 601 3.22 14.41 22.60
CA ILE A 601 3.83 15.73 22.84
C ILE A 601 4.19 16.45 21.53
N ASN A 602 4.39 15.73 20.44
CA ASN A 602 4.70 16.23 19.10
C ASN A 602 5.68 17.43 19.11
N PRO A 603 6.93 17.27 19.62
CA PRO A 603 7.83 18.36 19.86
C PRO A 603 8.44 18.92 18.56
N ASP A 604 8.78 20.22 18.56
CA ASP A 604 9.61 20.80 17.52
C ASP A 604 11.09 20.44 17.78
N MET A 605 11.56 19.39 17.10
CA MET A 605 12.91 18.87 17.26
C MET A 605 13.98 19.88 16.86
N ASP A 606 13.73 20.74 15.87
CA ASP A 606 14.68 21.77 15.44
C ASP A 606 14.83 22.88 16.49
N ALA A 607 13.74 23.26 17.14
CA ALA A 607 13.79 24.23 18.24
C ALA A 607 14.51 23.66 19.47
N ILE A 608 14.27 22.39 19.83
CA ILE A 608 14.94 21.73 20.96
C ILE A 608 16.44 21.60 20.69
N GLU A 609 16.84 21.19 19.49
CA GLU A 609 18.26 21.10 19.14
C GLU A 609 18.96 22.44 19.27
N ARG A 610 18.41 23.54 18.71
CA ARG A 610 18.95 24.88 18.84
C ARG A 610 19.13 25.30 20.31
N ARG A 611 18.15 24.96 21.16
CA ARG A 611 18.21 25.22 22.60
C ARG A 611 19.36 24.45 23.28
N LEU A 612 19.49 23.18 22.99
CA LEU A 612 20.55 22.32 23.53
C LEU A 612 21.94 22.76 23.06
N GLN A 613 22.04 23.30 21.83
CA GLN A 613 23.30 23.86 21.31
C GLN A 613 23.59 25.27 21.84
N GLY A 614 22.68 25.88 22.59
CA GLY A 614 22.85 27.24 23.13
C GLY A 614 22.69 28.35 22.09
N LEU A 615 22.05 28.06 20.96
CA LEU A 615 21.84 28.97 19.82
C LEU A 615 20.52 29.75 19.90
N GLU A 616 19.76 29.64 20.97
CA GLU A 616 18.52 30.42 21.16
C GLU A 616 18.77 31.77 21.82
N GLU A 617 18.28 32.84 21.19
CA GLU A 617 18.02 34.11 21.86
C GLU A 617 17.01 33.89 23.01
N LYS A 618 17.24 34.57 24.15
CA LYS A 618 16.31 34.52 25.30
C LYS A 618 14.88 34.76 24.83
N PRO A 619 13.91 33.98 25.30
CA PRO A 619 12.51 34.18 24.92
C PRO A 619 12.08 35.61 25.28
N LYS A 620 11.60 36.37 24.32
CA LYS A 620 10.98 37.68 24.57
C LYS A 620 9.84 37.46 25.56
N ALA A 621 9.84 38.21 26.65
CA ALA A 621 8.78 38.14 27.66
C ALA A 621 7.41 38.18 27.00
N PRO A 622 6.44 37.43 27.49
CA PRO A 622 5.11 37.38 26.88
C PRO A 622 4.52 38.79 26.87
N GLN A 623 4.27 39.33 25.68
CA GLN A 623 3.52 40.56 25.54
C GLN A 623 2.14 40.34 26.20
N GLN A 624 1.86 41.13 27.25
CA GLN A 624 0.57 41.16 27.92
C GLN A 624 -0.54 41.31 26.85
N ARG A 625 -1.34 40.29 26.67
CA ARG A 625 -2.58 40.38 25.87
C ARG A 625 -3.39 41.54 26.45
N ARG A 626 -3.48 42.68 25.72
CA ARG A 626 -4.43 43.74 25.99
C ARG A 626 -5.83 43.08 26.11
N GLN A 627 -6.40 43.17 27.32
CA GLN A 627 -7.81 42.82 27.57
C GLN A 627 -8.67 43.66 26.62
N ARG A 628 -9.30 43.02 25.64
CA ARG A 628 -10.40 43.64 24.90
C ARG A 628 -11.54 43.90 25.91
N GLN A 629 -11.79 45.19 26.24
CA GLN A 629 -12.99 45.63 26.96
C GLN A 629 -14.20 45.08 26.22
N ARG A 630 -14.97 44.26 26.93
CA ARG A 630 -16.32 43.90 26.51
C ARG A 630 -17.18 45.15 26.61
N HIS A 631 -17.56 45.74 25.49
CA HIS A 631 -18.70 46.64 25.42
C HIS A 631 -19.96 45.80 25.59
N ASN A 632 -20.64 46.01 26.73
CA ASN A 632 -22.02 45.65 26.90
C ASN A 632 -22.85 46.42 25.88
N ARG A 633 -23.49 45.70 24.97
CA ARG A 633 -24.71 46.16 24.29
C ARG A 633 -25.85 45.32 24.82
N ALA A 634 -26.48 45.88 25.90
CA ALA A 634 -27.91 45.70 26.11
C ALA A 634 -28.60 46.80 25.30
N ASP A 635 -29.82 46.53 24.87
CA ASP A 635 -30.81 47.40 24.21
C ASP A 635 -30.67 47.52 22.69
N ALA A 636 -31.44 46.66 22.01
CA ALA A 636 -32.36 47.00 20.91
C ALA A 636 -33.04 45.71 20.41
N PHE A 637 -34.06 45.28 21.06
CA PHE A 637 -35.21 44.61 20.45
C PHE A 637 -36.35 45.59 20.55
N ASP A 638 -36.76 46.11 19.42
CA ASP A 638 -38.12 46.41 19.02
C ASP A 638 -38.12 46.82 17.53
N ASP A 639 -39.10 46.31 16.84
CA ASP A 639 -39.55 46.59 15.47
C ASP A 639 -38.83 45.87 14.29
N TRP A 640 -39.48 44.86 13.84
CA TRP A 640 -40.03 44.26 12.60
C TRP A 640 -39.79 42.76 12.50
#